data_616ad8cdb4afb84742f80867683c8d96
#
_entry.id   616ad8cdb4afb84742f80867683c8d96
#
_cell.length_a   1.000
_cell.length_b   1.000
_cell.length_c   1.000
_cell.angle_alpha   90.00
_cell.angle_beta   90.00
_cell.angle_gamma   90.00
#
_symmetry.space_group_name_H-M   'P 1'
#
loop_
_entity.id
_entity.type
_entity.pdbx_description
1 polymer ?
#
loop_
_entity_poly.entity_id
_entity_poly.type
_entity_poly.pdbx_seq_one_letter_code
_entity_poly.pdbx_strand_id
1 'polypeptide(L)'
;MKQLSLTVFLLALAMTAAADTQSVRITNLQQGKRFDGIGAVNGGGATSVLLKDYPEPQRSQIMDLVYKPMFGASVSAILVEVPGDGNSTQGSMPSHAHERNDANFMRGYIWWVMREAHQRNPQLALDATAWSAPAWVGDFWSEDMVDYYIAWLQGLREVHGLELDALGCHNEKGWNADFAKNLRRAMNERGFRDVKLHGFGNWGRSKMDFVQRMQQDKELADALDAVCAHTYSEIPLSKEQRSAIEAMGKPIWNSEDHVYLKGYNCLISIVKCFNENYIVSGATRVINWYDIAGVYPLEPYSQDPAMLLAREPWSGHYSVREALWGYAHYGQFSTVGWQYIDEGCLKLNGGGSMVTLRNPATNDFSVILETKDAKNVQVVEVRLPKGLSRKPLCVWRSNAQEQFVRQQDINQKSGRFTITLEPNTVYSLSTTTGQQKGSFDNIPASKPFPLPYEDNFDQYAQPATWGYLPRYLADLIGVFELTPRPEGQGQCLRQTVGSHTLSWAPEWHHYTILGDSAWRDYEISADVYLNPGDEAGVMGRLCDVGSGYGVWAKGYYLKLDDQGNCTLILTRGKPDPKELIGDAEQQALILARKDVEIGGEYTLATAKAQDFAALQWHNLKLRFLGDQITGYLDGKEILSATSDHYKKGMAGLIAPLQKKRVCTPYFDNLSITPLGRTQPNATAIPVIQPLY
;
A
#
# COMPACT_ATOMS: atom_id res chain seq x y z
N MET A 1 51.59 49.59 -42.30
CA MET A 1 51.08 49.32 -40.94
C MET A 1 50.70 47.87 -40.91
N LYS A 2 51.53 47.06 -40.26
CA LYS A 2 51.28 45.60 -40.14
C LYS A 2 50.48 45.34 -38.85
N GLN A 3 49.28 44.72 -38.97
CA GLN A 3 48.53 44.22 -37.84
C GLN A 3 49.11 42.88 -37.40
N LEU A 4 49.55 42.80 -36.15
CA LEU A 4 49.90 41.56 -35.46
C LEU A 4 48.63 40.95 -34.86
N SER A 5 48.24 39.80 -35.34
CA SER A 5 47.21 38.99 -34.71
C SER A 5 47.84 38.13 -33.62
N LEU A 6 47.46 38.38 -32.39
CA LEU A 6 47.84 37.58 -31.21
C LEU A 6 46.81 36.44 -30.99
N THR A 7 47.23 35.24 -31.36
CA THR A 7 46.40 34.02 -31.09
C THR A 7 46.69 33.52 -29.67
N VAL A 8 45.74 33.68 -28.77
CA VAL A 8 45.80 33.12 -27.40
C VAL A 8 45.34 31.68 -27.45
N PHE A 9 46.26 30.75 -27.26
CA PHE A 9 45.94 29.32 -27.00
C PHE A 9 45.53 29.18 -25.54
N LEU A 10 44.24 28.97 -25.28
CA LEU A 10 43.74 28.48 -24.00
C LEU A 10 43.99 26.96 -23.92
N LEU A 11 45.04 26.58 -23.17
CA LEU A 11 45.21 25.20 -22.71
C LEU A 11 44.14 24.94 -21.62
N ALA A 12 43.08 24.23 -21.95
CA ALA A 12 42.23 23.63 -20.97
C ALA A 12 42.97 22.43 -20.34
N LEU A 13 43.53 22.61 -19.15
CA LEU A 13 43.96 21.51 -18.31
C LEU A 13 42.69 20.78 -17.84
N ALA A 14 42.35 19.70 -18.50
CA ALA A 14 41.45 18.72 -17.92
C ALA A 14 42.18 18.04 -16.75
N MET A 15 41.91 18.47 -15.54
CA MET A 15 42.27 17.69 -14.36
C MET A 15 41.42 16.42 -14.39
N THR A 16 41.98 15.34 -14.90
CA THR A 16 41.46 14.01 -14.68
C THR A 16 41.69 13.71 -13.20
N ALA A 17 40.68 13.98 -12.37
CA ALA A 17 40.65 13.42 -11.02
C ALA A 17 40.86 11.90 -11.16
N ALA A 18 41.92 11.38 -10.54
CA ALA A 18 42.10 9.93 -10.51
C ALA A 18 40.86 9.31 -9.87
N ALA A 19 40.24 8.36 -10.58
CA ALA A 19 39.07 7.67 -10.06
C ALA A 19 39.45 6.93 -8.75
N ASP A 20 38.67 7.14 -7.71
CA ASP A 20 38.86 6.42 -6.43
C ASP A 20 38.74 4.92 -6.68
N THR A 21 39.86 4.21 -6.47
CA THR A 21 39.90 2.73 -6.65
C THR A 21 39.76 2.05 -5.33
N GLN A 22 38.73 1.18 -5.20
CA GLN A 22 38.53 0.32 -4.04
C GLN A 22 38.68 -1.15 -4.41
N SER A 23 39.53 -1.87 -3.66
CA SER A 23 39.68 -3.32 -3.83
C SER A 23 38.85 -4.06 -2.79
N VAL A 24 37.96 -4.94 -3.26
CA VAL A 24 37.13 -5.83 -2.44
C VAL A 24 37.66 -7.24 -2.60
N ARG A 25 38.09 -7.86 -1.50
CA ARG A 25 38.57 -9.24 -1.50
C ARG A 25 37.63 -10.12 -0.72
N ILE A 26 36.97 -11.03 -1.41
CA ILE A 26 36.12 -12.07 -0.83
C ILE A 26 36.99 -13.32 -0.64
N THR A 27 37.07 -13.84 0.58
CA THR A 27 37.87 -14.99 0.95
C THR A 27 37.04 -16.12 1.55
N ASN A 28 35.93 -15.78 2.24
CA ASN A 28 35.10 -16.74 2.95
C ASN A 28 33.66 -16.73 2.40
N LEU A 29 33.18 -17.89 1.95
CA LEU A 29 31.82 -18.10 1.46
C LEU A 29 30.86 -18.62 2.55
N GLN A 30 31.39 -18.96 3.72
CA GLN A 30 30.57 -19.50 4.83
C GLN A 30 29.97 -18.41 5.74
N GLN A 31 30.46 -17.18 5.63
CA GLN A 31 29.93 -16.03 6.34
C GLN A 31 28.86 -15.34 5.50
N GLY A 32 27.81 -14.92 6.19
CA GLY A 32 26.66 -14.24 5.63
C GLY A 32 25.36 -14.99 5.90
N LYS A 33 24.29 -14.22 6.04
CA LYS A 33 22.97 -14.74 6.37
C LYS A 33 22.24 -15.23 5.13
N ARG A 34 21.21 -16.05 5.34
CA ARG A 34 20.26 -16.41 4.30
C ARG A 34 19.49 -15.16 3.85
N PHE A 35 19.28 -14.99 2.55
CA PHE A 35 18.39 -13.99 1.97
C PHE A 35 16.94 -14.48 2.07
N ASP A 36 16.10 -13.73 2.75
CA ASP A 36 14.68 -14.07 3.00
C ASP A 36 13.72 -13.32 2.09
N GLY A 37 14.23 -12.44 1.21
CA GLY A 37 13.47 -11.79 0.17
C GLY A 37 13.39 -10.27 0.26
N ILE A 38 12.96 -9.68 -0.83
CA ILE A 38 12.56 -8.27 -0.91
C ILE A 38 11.15 -8.18 -1.47
N GLY A 39 10.41 -7.19 -1.06
CA GLY A 39 9.05 -7.01 -1.53
C GLY A 39 8.42 -5.70 -1.13
N ALA A 40 7.11 -5.68 -1.22
CA ALA A 40 6.32 -4.50 -0.86
C ALA A 40 5.00 -4.88 -0.19
N VAL A 41 4.41 -3.89 0.47
CA VAL A 41 3.10 -3.99 1.10
C VAL A 41 2.01 -3.91 0.03
N ASN A 42 1.00 -4.78 0.13
CA ASN A 42 -0.31 -4.63 -0.49
C ASN A 42 -1.36 -4.66 0.63
N GLY A 43 -1.63 -3.52 1.21
CA GLY A 43 -2.44 -3.39 2.42
C GLY A 43 -2.34 -1.97 2.97
N GLY A 44 -2.66 -1.79 4.25
CA GLY A 44 -2.84 -0.47 4.84
C GLY A 44 -4.12 0.19 4.30
N GLY A 45 -5.19 -0.60 4.19
CA GLY A 45 -6.49 -0.21 3.67
C GLY A 45 -6.66 -0.48 2.17
N ALA A 46 -7.43 0.36 1.51
CA ALA A 46 -7.89 0.19 0.14
C ALA A 46 -6.83 0.51 -0.95
N THR A 47 -5.54 0.38 -0.65
CA THR A 47 -4.43 0.80 -1.52
C THR A 47 -4.51 0.29 -2.96
N SER A 48 -5.09 -0.89 -3.18
CA SER A 48 -5.22 -1.51 -4.50
C SER A 48 -6.68 -1.80 -4.90
N VAL A 49 -7.66 -1.17 -4.25
CA VAL A 49 -9.08 -1.51 -4.46
C VAL A 49 -9.55 -1.33 -5.91
N LEU A 50 -9.05 -0.34 -6.63
CA LEU A 50 -9.41 -0.13 -8.03
C LEU A 50 -8.79 -1.15 -8.99
N LEU A 51 -7.77 -1.91 -8.54
CA LEU A 51 -7.18 -2.96 -9.36
C LEU A 51 -8.19 -4.05 -9.73
N LYS A 52 -9.13 -4.35 -8.83
CA LYS A 52 -10.21 -5.31 -9.08
C LYS A 52 -11.07 -4.95 -10.30
N ASP A 53 -11.16 -3.66 -10.62
CA ASP A 53 -12.02 -3.11 -11.67
C ASP A 53 -11.31 -2.93 -13.02
N TYR A 54 -10.04 -3.32 -13.12
CA TYR A 54 -9.31 -3.26 -14.39
C TYR A 54 -9.79 -4.34 -15.37
N PRO A 55 -9.96 -3.97 -16.64
CA PRO A 55 -10.24 -4.95 -17.68
C PRO A 55 -9.01 -5.82 -17.98
N GLU A 56 -9.23 -7.01 -18.56
CA GLU A 56 -8.16 -7.76 -19.16
C GLU A 56 -7.83 -7.20 -20.56
N PRO A 57 -6.54 -7.22 -21.00
CA PRO A 57 -5.42 -7.85 -20.30
C PRO A 57 -4.69 -6.94 -19.30
N GLN A 58 -5.13 -5.69 -19.06
CA GLN A 58 -4.40 -4.72 -18.26
C GLN A 58 -4.25 -5.15 -16.80
N ARG A 59 -5.29 -5.78 -16.23
CA ARG A 59 -5.23 -6.33 -14.87
C ARG A 59 -4.11 -7.36 -14.73
N SER A 60 -4.03 -8.31 -15.66
CA SER A 60 -2.95 -9.31 -15.71
C SER A 60 -1.57 -8.69 -15.96
N GLN A 61 -1.47 -7.66 -16.80
CA GLN A 61 -0.22 -6.95 -17.09
C GLN A 61 0.34 -6.26 -15.84
N ILE A 62 -0.51 -5.62 -15.05
CA ILE A 62 -0.14 -4.98 -13.78
C ILE A 62 0.46 -6.01 -12.82
N MET A 63 -0.22 -7.15 -12.65
CA MET A 63 0.24 -8.23 -11.79
C MET A 63 1.54 -8.87 -12.31
N ASP A 64 1.68 -9.04 -13.63
CA ASP A 64 2.90 -9.57 -14.24
C ASP A 64 4.11 -8.66 -13.99
N LEU A 65 3.95 -7.34 -14.08
CA LEU A 65 5.03 -6.38 -13.86
C LEU A 65 5.58 -6.44 -12.43
N VAL A 66 4.76 -6.78 -11.44
CA VAL A 66 5.18 -6.86 -10.04
C VAL A 66 5.69 -8.25 -9.68
N TYR A 67 4.93 -9.31 -10.01
CA TYR A 67 5.13 -10.62 -9.39
C TYR A 67 5.78 -11.66 -10.31
N LYS A 68 5.69 -11.52 -11.64
CA LYS A 68 6.24 -12.51 -12.57
C LYS A 68 7.76 -12.54 -12.50
N PRO A 69 8.38 -13.71 -12.22
CA PRO A 69 9.83 -13.85 -12.17
C PRO A 69 10.53 -13.40 -13.44
N MET A 70 11.67 -12.74 -13.32
CA MET A 70 12.54 -12.31 -14.41
C MET A 70 11.88 -11.41 -15.47
N PHE A 71 10.83 -10.64 -15.09
CA PHE A 71 10.10 -9.83 -16.07
C PHE A 71 10.01 -8.33 -15.70
N GLY A 72 9.59 -8.00 -14.50
CA GLY A 72 9.46 -6.63 -14.00
C GLY A 72 10.18 -6.49 -12.66
N ALA A 73 9.48 -6.05 -11.63
CA ALA A 73 10.02 -5.97 -10.27
C ALA A 73 10.49 -7.35 -9.76
N SER A 74 9.76 -8.41 -10.11
CA SER A 74 10.09 -9.79 -9.71
C SER A 74 10.29 -9.89 -8.19
N VAL A 75 9.37 -9.28 -7.42
CA VAL A 75 9.46 -9.33 -5.95
C VAL A 75 9.40 -10.76 -5.45
N SER A 76 10.10 -11.03 -4.37
CA SER A 76 10.20 -12.37 -3.77
C SER A 76 9.40 -12.50 -2.47
N ALA A 77 8.75 -11.43 -2.02
CA ALA A 77 7.84 -11.41 -0.88
C ALA A 77 6.73 -10.38 -1.08
N ILE A 78 5.58 -10.62 -0.48
CA ILE A 78 4.48 -9.67 -0.35
C ILE A 78 4.02 -9.66 1.10
N LEU A 79 3.76 -8.48 1.65
CA LEU A 79 3.07 -8.32 2.94
C LEU A 79 1.67 -7.80 2.68
N VAL A 80 0.65 -8.57 3.04
CA VAL A 80 -0.74 -8.17 2.90
C VAL A 80 -1.36 -7.79 4.25
N GLU A 81 -2.43 -7.02 4.19
CA GLU A 81 -3.24 -6.78 5.38
C GLU A 81 -4.16 -7.98 5.66
N VAL A 82 -4.28 -8.36 6.94
CA VAL A 82 -5.45 -9.07 7.45
C VAL A 82 -6.52 -8.01 7.72
N PRO A 83 -7.54 -7.87 6.84
CA PRO A 83 -8.49 -6.75 6.90
C PRO A 83 -9.28 -6.72 8.19
N GLY A 84 -9.61 -5.53 8.71
CA GLY A 84 -10.29 -5.37 10.01
C GLY A 84 -11.42 -4.33 10.00
N ASP A 85 -12.02 -4.00 8.84
CA ASP A 85 -13.13 -3.04 8.68
C ASP A 85 -12.82 -1.58 9.00
N GLY A 86 -11.73 -1.31 9.69
CA GLY A 86 -11.31 0.03 10.08
C GLY A 86 -10.36 0.68 9.08
N ASN A 87 -10.21 1.99 9.20
CA ASN A 87 -9.23 2.73 8.42
C ASN A 87 -7.80 2.30 8.81
N SER A 88 -7.08 1.75 7.85
CA SER A 88 -5.75 1.17 8.04
C SER A 88 -4.63 1.98 7.39
N THR A 89 -4.88 3.19 6.95
CA THR A 89 -3.99 4.22 6.35
C THR A 89 -4.63 4.86 5.11
N GLN A 90 -4.87 4.11 4.06
CA GLN A 90 -5.48 4.57 2.80
C GLN A 90 -6.86 3.93 2.59
N GLY A 91 -7.69 4.01 3.59
CA GLY A 91 -9.03 3.46 3.57
C GLY A 91 -9.18 2.16 4.36
N SER A 92 -10.31 1.51 4.18
CA SER A 92 -10.71 0.29 4.86
C SER A 92 -10.82 -0.87 3.89
N MET A 93 -10.64 -2.08 4.41
CA MET A 93 -10.97 -3.30 3.69
C MET A 93 -11.93 -4.15 4.52
N PRO A 94 -12.90 -4.83 3.88
CA PRO A 94 -13.85 -5.68 4.58
C PRO A 94 -13.16 -6.86 5.26
N SER A 95 -13.44 -7.04 6.53
CA SER A 95 -13.01 -8.21 7.29
C SER A 95 -13.72 -9.47 6.83
N HIS A 96 -13.09 -10.61 7.09
CA HIS A 96 -13.76 -11.90 6.88
C HIS A 96 -14.87 -12.18 7.93
N ALA A 97 -14.99 -11.35 8.97
CA ALA A 97 -16.00 -11.46 10.00
C ALA A 97 -16.29 -10.10 10.65
N HIS A 98 -17.31 -9.38 10.18
CA HIS A 98 -17.75 -8.12 10.79
C HIS A 98 -18.26 -8.32 12.22
N GLU A 99 -18.84 -9.47 12.49
CA GLU A 99 -19.30 -9.94 13.80
C GLU A 99 -18.73 -11.33 14.10
N ARG A 100 -18.71 -11.73 15.37
CA ARG A 100 -18.07 -12.99 15.83
C ARG A 100 -18.50 -14.25 15.06
N ASN A 101 -19.73 -14.33 14.59
CA ASN A 101 -20.28 -15.51 13.92
C ASN A 101 -20.62 -15.26 12.44
N ASP A 102 -20.03 -14.25 11.83
CA ASP A 102 -20.29 -13.81 10.46
C ASP A 102 -19.12 -14.12 9.51
N ALA A 103 -18.50 -15.28 9.66
CA ALA A 103 -17.35 -15.64 8.85
C ALA A 103 -17.69 -15.81 7.36
N ASN A 104 -17.04 -15.03 6.50
CA ASN A 104 -17.20 -15.08 5.06
C ASN A 104 -15.85 -14.79 4.35
N PHE A 105 -15.20 -15.82 3.89
CA PHE A 105 -13.88 -15.76 3.28
C PHE A 105 -13.90 -15.35 1.80
N MET A 106 -15.05 -14.90 1.27
CA MET A 106 -15.14 -14.31 -0.06
C MET A 106 -15.17 -12.77 -0.02
N ARG A 107 -15.14 -12.13 1.16
CA ARG A 107 -15.15 -10.67 1.29
C ARG A 107 -13.80 -10.06 0.91
N GLY A 108 -13.86 -8.92 0.20
CA GLY A 108 -12.71 -8.15 -0.19
C GLY A 108 -11.97 -8.70 -1.40
N TYR A 109 -10.83 -8.09 -1.71
CA TYR A 109 -10.02 -8.41 -2.88
C TYR A 109 -8.63 -8.99 -2.53
N ILE A 110 -8.25 -8.98 -1.25
CA ILE A 110 -6.87 -9.35 -0.85
C ILE A 110 -6.57 -10.84 -1.10
N TRP A 111 -7.55 -11.72 -0.92
CA TRP A 111 -7.43 -13.13 -1.26
C TRP A 111 -7.10 -13.35 -2.73
N TRP A 112 -7.77 -12.58 -3.59
CA TRP A 112 -7.53 -12.60 -5.03
C TRP A 112 -6.12 -12.08 -5.34
N VAL A 113 -5.65 -11.00 -4.74
CA VAL A 113 -4.28 -10.49 -4.91
C VAL A 113 -3.25 -11.55 -4.59
N MET A 114 -3.38 -12.23 -3.42
CA MET A 114 -2.47 -13.29 -3.02
C MET A 114 -2.47 -14.45 -4.01
N ARG A 115 -3.66 -14.88 -4.47
CA ARG A 115 -3.80 -15.96 -5.44
C ARG A 115 -3.13 -15.61 -6.77
N GLU A 116 -3.40 -14.43 -7.31
CA GLU A 116 -2.82 -13.95 -8.56
C GLU A 116 -1.31 -13.78 -8.49
N ALA A 117 -0.81 -13.28 -7.37
CA ALA A 117 0.63 -13.15 -7.13
C ALA A 117 1.31 -14.53 -7.05
N HIS A 118 0.74 -15.45 -6.27
CA HIS A 118 1.27 -16.82 -6.10
C HIS A 118 1.21 -17.64 -7.39
N GLN A 119 0.17 -17.50 -8.22
CA GLN A 119 0.08 -18.16 -9.53
C GLN A 119 1.23 -17.74 -10.47
N ARG A 120 1.64 -16.48 -10.41
CA ARG A 120 2.77 -15.95 -11.21
C ARG A 120 4.11 -16.37 -10.66
N ASN A 121 4.23 -16.44 -9.35
CA ASN A 121 5.44 -16.83 -8.65
C ASN A 121 5.13 -17.77 -7.49
N PRO A 122 5.11 -19.10 -7.72
CA PRO A 122 4.86 -20.08 -6.66
C PRO A 122 5.93 -20.09 -5.54
N GLN A 123 7.04 -19.37 -5.71
CA GLN A 123 8.08 -19.21 -4.68
C GLN A 123 7.97 -17.86 -3.94
N LEU A 124 6.93 -17.06 -4.24
CA LEU A 124 6.66 -15.81 -3.55
C LEU A 124 6.35 -16.09 -2.08
N ALA A 125 7.07 -15.46 -1.17
CA ALA A 125 6.77 -15.55 0.24
C ALA A 125 5.52 -14.70 0.55
N LEU A 126 4.46 -15.35 1.02
CA LEU A 126 3.22 -14.71 1.45
C LEU A 126 3.33 -14.38 2.94
N ASP A 127 3.25 -13.10 3.26
CA ASP A 127 3.29 -12.57 4.62
C ASP A 127 2.03 -11.74 4.89
N ALA A 128 1.55 -11.69 6.13
CA ALA A 128 0.37 -10.93 6.50
C ALA A 128 0.50 -10.32 7.89
N THR A 129 -0.19 -9.20 8.11
CA THR A 129 -0.38 -8.61 9.44
C THR A 129 -1.65 -7.77 9.47
N ALA A 130 -2.21 -7.51 10.65
CA ALA A 130 -3.38 -6.65 10.79
C ALA A 130 -2.96 -5.22 11.18
N TRP A 131 -3.63 -4.21 10.60
CA TRP A 131 -3.58 -2.80 11.02
C TRP A 131 -4.76 -2.45 11.89
N SER A 132 -5.93 -2.97 11.55
CA SER A 132 -7.21 -2.77 12.23
C SER A 132 -7.84 -4.13 12.60
N ALA A 133 -8.90 -4.10 13.40
CA ALA A 133 -9.69 -5.28 13.70
C ALA A 133 -11.18 -4.93 13.87
N PRO A 134 -12.11 -5.88 13.61
CA PRO A 134 -13.52 -5.68 13.85
C PRO A 134 -13.83 -5.36 15.32
N ALA A 135 -14.92 -4.64 15.55
CA ALA A 135 -15.33 -4.20 16.88
C ALA A 135 -15.46 -5.35 17.92
N TRP A 136 -15.92 -6.52 17.49
CA TRP A 136 -16.14 -7.66 18.39
C TRP A 136 -14.85 -8.24 18.99
N VAL A 137 -13.70 -7.95 18.39
CA VAL A 137 -12.38 -8.33 18.90
C VAL A 137 -12.07 -7.63 20.24
N GLY A 138 -12.57 -6.40 20.43
CA GLY A 138 -12.52 -5.62 21.65
C GLY A 138 -11.15 -5.02 22.00
N ASP A 139 -10.08 -5.77 21.81
CA ASP A 139 -8.69 -5.33 22.06
C ASP A 139 -7.72 -6.06 21.11
N PHE A 140 -6.71 -5.34 20.59
CA PHE A 140 -5.71 -5.91 19.68
C PHE A 140 -4.90 -7.07 20.27
N TRP A 141 -4.83 -7.19 21.58
CA TRP A 141 -4.03 -8.19 22.28
C TRP A 141 -4.88 -9.27 22.95
N SER A 142 -6.17 -9.37 22.57
CA SER A 142 -7.14 -10.30 23.13
C SER A 142 -7.04 -11.72 22.55
N GLU A 143 -7.66 -12.68 23.24
CA GLU A 143 -7.86 -14.03 22.67
C GLU A 143 -8.79 -14.00 21.44
N ASP A 144 -9.72 -13.06 21.38
CA ASP A 144 -10.58 -12.87 20.21
C ASP A 144 -9.77 -12.45 18.96
N MET A 145 -8.69 -11.68 19.14
CA MET A 145 -7.76 -11.38 18.05
C MET A 145 -6.97 -12.62 17.63
N VAL A 146 -6.61 -13.49 18.54
CA VAL A 146 -5.99 -14.79 18.23
C VAL A 146 -6.95 -15.63 17.38
N ASP A 147 -8.20 -15.77 17.80
CA ASP A 147 -9.24 -16.50 17.06
C ASP A 147 -9.49 -15.90 15.68
N TYR A 148 -9.45 -14.55 15.57
CA TYR A 148 -9.58 -13.82 14.33
C TYR A 148 -8.48 -14.19 13.32
N TYR A 149 -7.21 -14.20 13.76
CA TYR A 149 -6.09 -14.63 12.93
C TYR A 149 -6.20 -16.11 12.51
N ILE A 150 -6.57 -16.98 13.45
CA ILE A 150 -6.71 -18.42 13.16
C ILE A 150 -7.82 -18.65 12.12
N ALA A 151 -8.96 -17.98 12.25
CA ALA A 151 -10.04 -18.06 11.26
C ALA A 151 -9.59 -17.56 9.88
N TRP A 152 -8.84 -16.46 9.82
CA TRP A 152 -8.28 -15.93 8.57
C TRP A 152 -7.33 -16.94 7.91
N LEU A 153 -6.40 -17.54 8.66
CA LEU A 153 -5.50 -18.59 8.15
C LEU A 153 -6.26 -19.81 7.65
N GLN A 154 -7.32 -20.22 8.34
CA GLN A 154 -8.18 -21.32 7.90
C GLN A 154 -8.89 -20.98 6.58
N GLY A 155 -9.47 -19.79 6.46
CA GLY A 155 -10.09 -19.32 5.23
C GLY A 155 -9.12 -19.28 4.04
N LEU A 156 -7.89 -18.80 4.26
CA LEU A 156 -6.85 -18.80 3.25
C LEU A 156 -6.56 -20.21 2.73
N ARG A 157 -6.42 -21.16 3.64
CA ARG A 157 -6.13 -22.57 3.29
C ARG A 157 -7.33 -23.27 2.66
N GLU A 158 -8.49 -23.22 3.30
CA GLU A 158 -9.64 -24.06 2.95
C GLU A 158 -10.44 -23.52 1.76
N VAL A 159 -10.55 -22.19 1.61
CA VAL A 159 -11.33 -21.55 0.56
C VAL A 159 -10.45 -21.14 -0.63
N HIS A 160 -9.26 -20.62 -0.37
CA HIS A 160 -8.40 -20.09 -1.42
C HIS A 160 -7.23 -21.00 -1.82
N GLY A 161 -7.01 -22.11 -1.08
CA GLY A 161 -6.01 -23.12 -1.39
C GLY A 161 -4.56 -22.60 -1.28
N LEU A 162 -4.34 -21.59 -0.42
CA LEU A 162 -3.03 -21.00 -0.19
C LEU A 162 -2.56 -21.23 1.24
N GLU A 163 -1.26 -21.34 1.41
CA GLU A 163 -0.59 -21.35 2.71
C GLU A 163 0.17 -20.05 2.91
N LEU A 164 0.12 -19.51 4.11
CA LEU A 164 0.90 -18.34 4.49
C LEU A 164 2.31 -18.77 4.90
N ASP A 165 3.34 -18.03 4.50
CA ASP A 165 4.72 -18.26 4.95
C ASP A 165 5.00 -17.60 6.30
N ALA A 166 4.42 -16.41 6.53
CA ALA A 166 4.66 -15.68 7.76
C ALA A 166 3.45 -14.83 8.18
N LEU A 167 3.29 -14.61 9.48
CA LEU A 167 2.27 -13.77 10.10
C LEU A 167 2.93 -12.82 11.10
N GLY A 168 2.60 -11.53 11.02
CA GLY A 168 2.99 -10.52 12.00
C GLY A 168 1.98 -10.44 13.15
N CYS A 169 2.47 -10.18 14.37
CA CYS A 169 1.59 -10.05 15.53
C CYS A 169 0.63 -8.87 15.41
N HIS A 170 1.10 -7.70 15.01
CA HIS A 170 0.28 -6.51 14.69
C HIS A 170 1.14 -5.42 14.05
N ASN A 171 0.50 -4.50 13.33
CA ASN A 171 1.17 -3.33 12.76
C ASN A 171 1.05 -2.13 13.70
N GLU A 172 2.20 -1.62 14.18
CA GLU A 172 2.36 -0.34 14.89
C GLU A 172 1.50 -0.13 16.16
N LYS A 173 1.17 -1.19 16.88
CA LYS A 173 0.38 -1.12 18.14
C LYS A 173 1.19 -1.45 19.39
N GLY A 174 2.51 -1.30 19.37
CA GLY A 174 3.39 -1.69 20.46
C GLY A 174 3.68 -3.20 20.45
N TRP A 175 3.81 -3.81 21.60
CA TRP A 175 4.10 -5.24 21.71
C TRP A 175 3.44 -5.86 22.94
N ASN A 176 3.08 -7.13 22.85
CA ASN A 176 2.53 -7.92 23.94
C ASN A 176 3.09 -9.34 23.89
N ALA A 177 3.87 -9.71 24.94
CA ALA A 177 4.54 -11.00 24.99
C ALA A 177 3.55 -12.17 25.13
N ASP A 178 2.51 -12.01 25.94
CA ASP A 178 1.53 -13.08 26.19
C ASP A 178 0.67 -13.33 24.96
N PHE A 179 0.31 -12.28 24.24
CA PHE A 179 -0.37 -12.41 22.93
C PHE A 179 0.46 -13.22 21.94
N ALA A 180 1.75 -12.89 21.76
CA ALA A 180 2.62 -13.63 20.83
C ALA A 180 2.74 -15.12 21.21
N LYS A 181 2.85 -15.44 22.51
CA LYS A 181 2.86 -16.82 23.00
C LYS A 181 1.54 -17.54 22.75
N ASN A 182 0.41 -16.88 23.03
CA ASN A 182 -0.92 -17.43 22.82
C ASN A 182 -1.21 -17.68 21.33
N LEU A 183 -0.87 -16.68 20.47
CA LEU A 183 -1.02 -16.83 19.01
C LEU A 183 -0.18 -18.00 18.48
N ARG A 184 1.10 -18.12 18.89
CA ARG A 184 1.95 -19.26 18.50
C ARG A 184 1.36 -20.59 18.94
N ARG A 185 0.84 -20.67 20.17
CA ARG A 185 0.21 -21.88 20.70
C ARG A 185 -1.02 -22.27 19.87
N ALA A 186 -1.90 -21.31 19.60
CA ALA A 186 -3.11 -21.53 18.78
C ALA A 186 -2.75 -21.94 17.34
N MET A 187 -1.77 -21.31 16.71
CA MET A 187 -1.26 -21.70 15.40
C MET A 187 -0.77 -23.16 15.39
N ASN A 188 -0.01 -23.57 16.39
CA ASN A 188 0.51 -24.93 16.51
C ASN A 188 -0.62 -25.95 16.67
N GLU A 189 -1.62 -25.67 17.49
CA GLU A 189 -2.78 -26.52 17.77
C GLU A 189 -3.70 -26.68 16.58
N ARG A 190 -3.83 -25.62 15.76
CA ARG A 190 -4.70 -25.59 14.58
C ARG A 190 -3.99 -25.99 13.28
N GLY A 191 -2.75 -26.48 13.35
CA GLY A 191 -2.03 -27.03 12.19
C GLY A 191 -1.31 -25.99 11.33
N PHE A 192 -0.99 -24.81 11.90
CA PHE A 192 -0.22 -23.74 11.26
C PHE A 192 1.21 -23.63 11.83
N ARG A 193 1.79 -24.74 12.25
CA ARG A 193 3.12 -24.77 12.86
C ARG A 193 4.22 -24.26 11.95
N ASP A 194 4.07 -24.47 10.63
CA ASP A 194 5.08 -24.09 9.63
C ASP A 194 4.98 -22.60 9.24
N VAL A 195 3.88 -21.93 9.55
CA VAL A 195 3.75 -20.49 9.38
C VAL A 195 4.63 -19.78 10.42
N LYS A 196 5.57 -18.99 9.95
CA LYS A 196 6.49 -18.22 10.84
C LYS A 196 5.73 -17.10 11.51
N LEU A 197 5.91 -16.93 12.81
CA LEU A 197 5.42 -15.77 13.53
C LEU A 197 6.56 -14.75 13.67
N HIS A 198 6.36 -13.53 13.19
CA HIS A 198 7.34 -12.47 13.39
C HIS A 198 6.86 -11.42 14.38
N GLY A 199 7.83 -10.88 15.12
CA GLY A 199 7.59 -9.87 16.16
C GLY A 199 7.25 -8.53 15.52
N PHE A 200 6.79 -7.70 16.32
CA PHE A 200 5.94 -6.55 16.22
C PHE A 200 6.45 -5.49 15.23
N GLY A 201 5.69 -5.21 14.20
CA GLY A 201 5.95 -4.19 13.18
C GLY A 201 5.82 -2.77 13.72
N ASN A 202 6.72 -2.34 14.60
CA ASN A 202 6.74 -0.99 15.16
C ASN A 202 7.80 -0.12 14.47
N TRP A 203 7.61 1.18 14.54
CA TRP A 203 8.57 2.20 14.11
C TRP A 203 9.11 2.99 15.30
N GLY A 204 10.02 3.95 15.04
CA GLY A 204 10.60 4.80 16.07
C GLY A 204 11.74 4.14 16.85
N ARG A 205 12.17 4.80 17.91
CA ARG A 205 13.34 4.38 18.68
C ARG A 205 13.08 3.19 19.61
N SER A 206 11.83 3.04 20.07
CA SER A 206 11.38 1.96 20.96
C SER A 206 10.97 0.68 20.22
N LYS A 207 11.02 0.66 18.89
CA LYS A 207 10.55 -0.47 18.07
C LYS A 207 11.16 -1.83 18.41
N MET A 208 12.30 -1.84 19.10
CA MET A 208 13.04 -3.05 19.50
C MET A 208 13.05 -3.31 21.02
N ASP A 209 12.27 -2.60 21.82
CA ASP A 209 12.27 -2.77 23.28
C ASP A 209 11.86 -4.18 23.71
N PHE A 210 11.04 -4.87 22.90
CA PHE A 210 10.66 -6.26 23.17
C PHE A 210 11.82 -7.26 23.07
N VAL A 211 12.92 -6.93 22.38
CA VAL A 211 14.11 -7.80 22.24
C VAL A 211 14.74 -8.07 23.60
N GLN A 212 14.78 -7.07 24.48
CA GLN A 212 15.27 -7.25 25.85
C GLN A 212 14.39 -8.25 26.63
N ARG A 213 13.07 -8.20 26.42
CA ARG A 213 12.15 -9.18 27.02
C ARG A 213 12.38 -10.58 26.46
N MET A 214 12.60 -10.74 25.15
CA MET A 214 12.94 -12.05 24.54
C MET A 214 14.18 -12.69 25.14
N GLN A 215 15.20 -11.90 25.48
CA GLN A 215 16.42 -12.44 26.14
C GLN A 215 16.14 -13.02 27.51
N GLN A 216 15.10 -12.57 28.20
CA GLN A 216 14.73 -12.97 29.57
C GLN A 216 13.56 -13.98 29.58
N ASP A 217 12.80 -14.08 28.49
CA ASP A 217 11.61 -14.92 28.36
C ASP A 217 11.80 -15.87 27.20
N LYS A 218 12.26 -17.10 27.55
CA LYS A 218 12.52 -18.13 26.54
C LYS A 218 11.26 -18.53 25.76
N GLU A 219 10.09 -18.52 26.38
CA GLU A 219 8.84 -18.88 25.71
C GLU A 219 8.49 -17.83 24.64
N LEU A 220 8.70 -16.54 24.93
CA LEU A 220 8.54 -15.49 23.94
C LEU A 220 9.57 -15.62 22.81
N ALA A 221 10.83 -15.92 23.13
CA ALA A 221 11.86 -16.13 22.11
C ALA A 221 11.55 -17.33 21.21
N ASP A 222 10.99 -18.40 21.78
CA ASP A 222 10.60 -19.60 21.02
C ASP A 222 9.32 -19.34 20.19
N ALA A 223 8.44 -18.46 20.65
CA ALA A 223 7.19 -18.11 19.94
C ALA A 223 7.44 -17.33 18.63
N LEU A 224 8.47 -16.46 18.63
CA LEU A 224 8.80 -15.62 17.48
C LEU A 224 9.89 -16.26 16.62
N ASP A 225 9.61 -16.51 15.34
CA ASP A 225 10.56 -17.07 14.39
C ASP A 225 11.52 -16.01 13.82
N ALA A 226 11.08 -14.75 13.76
CA ALA A 226 11.87 -13.61 13.31
C ALA A 226 11.63 -12.39 14.17
N VAL A 227 12.66 -11.56 14.32
CA VAL A 227 12.56 -10.23 14.94
C VAL A 227 12.29 -9.22 13.84
N CYS A 228 11.20 -8.48 13.96
CA CYS A 228 10.71 -7.61 12.90
C CYS A 228 10.36 -6.22 13.43
N ALA A 229 10.65 -5.19 12.65
CA ALA A 229 10.19 -3.82 12.83
C ALA A 229 10.31 -3.01 11.55
N HIS A 230 9.89 -1.74 11.58
CA HIS A 230 9.88 -0.83 10.43
C HIS A 230 11.11 0.07 10.36
N THR A 231 11.30 0.72 9.21
CA THR A 231 12.14 1.92 9.01
C THR A 231 13.60 1.78 9.44
N TYR A 232 14.25 0.66 9.09
CA TYR A 232 15.68 0.52 9.40
C TYR A 232 16.56 1.44 8.54
N SER A 233 16.07 1.90 7.38
CA SER A 233 16.78 2.92 6.58
C SER A 233 16.88 4.26 7.29
N GLU A 234 15.91 4.62 8.14
CA GLU A 234 15.86 5.86 8.90
C GLU A 234 16.44 5.70 10.30
N ILE A 235 16.04 4.65 10.99
CA ILE A 235 16.46 4.32 12.37
C ILE A 235 17.04 2.90 12.37
N PRO A 236 18.32 2.74 11.99
CA PRO A 236 18.96 1.43 11.96
C PRO A 236 19.11 0.84 13.38
N LEU A 237 19.26 -0.48 13.43
CA LEU A 237 19.55 -1.17 14.69
C LEU A 237 20.91 -0.74 15.25
N SER A 238 20.98 -0.62 16.57
CA SER A 238 22.28 -0.49 17.25
C SER A 238 23.07 -1.81 17.16
N LYS A 239 24.37 -1.73 17.35
CA LYS A 239 25.21 -2.94 17.37
C LYS A 239 24.79 -3.91 18.48
N GLU A 240 24.40 -3.37 19.63
CA GLU A 240 23.93 -4.12 20.79
C GLU A 240 22.62 -4.85 20.48
N GLN A 241 21.64 -4.18 19.87
CA GLN A 241 20.37 -4.77 19.45
C GLN A 241 20.62 -5.89 18.43
N ARG A 242 21.40 -5.59 17.40
CA ARG A 242 21.76 -6.58 16.37
C ARG A 242 22.44 -7.81 16.98
N SER A 243 23.45 -7.61 17.83
CA SER A 243 24.17 -8.71 18.50
C SER A 243 23.26 -9.54 19.41
N ALA A 244 22.33 -8.90 20.12
CA ALA A 244 21.37 -9.59 20.97
C ALA A 244 20.44 -10.52 20.16
N ILE A 245 19.95 -10.05 19.01
CA ILE A 245 19.07 -10.82 18.13
C ILE A 245 19.85 -11.99 17.49
N GLU A 246 21.07 -11.72 17.01
CA GLU A 246 21.96 -12.74 16.44
C GLU A 246 22.34 -13.83 17.44
N ALA A 247 22.58 -13.46 18.71
CA ALA A 247 22.85 -14.42 19.79
C ALA A 247 21.67 -15.36 20.10
N MET A 248 20.44 -14.93 19.83
CA MET A 248 19.25 -15.77 19.93
C MET A 248 19.02 -16.63 18.68
N GLY A 249 19.85 -16.50 17.63
CA GLY A 249 19.72 -17.23 16.38
C GLY A 249 18.52 -16.80 15.52
N LYS A 250 17.98 -15.61 15.75
CA LYS A 250 16.80 -15.12 15.01
C LYS A 250 17.21 -14.29 13.80
N PRO A 251 16.53 -14.44 12.65
CA PRO A 251 16.66 -13.52 11.53
C PRO A 251 16.06 -12.16 11.90
N ILE A 252 16.59 -11.11 11.28
CA ILE A 252 16.08 -9.75 11.38
C ILE A 252 15.34 -9.44 10.10
N TRP A 253 14.08 -9.04 10.21
CA TRP A 253 13.25 -8.63 9.08
C TRP A 253 12.81 -7.18 9.24
N ASN A 254 12.71 -6.48 8.11
CA ASN A 254 12.09 -5.18 8.03
C ASN A 254 10.72 -5.36 7.36
N SER A 255 9.64 -5.23 8.13
CA SER A 255 8.28 -5.43 7.64
C SER A 255 7.72 -4.24 6.87
N GLU A 256 8.34 -3.06 7.04
CA GLU A 256 7.94 -1.88 6.27
C GLU A 256 9.04 -0.82 6.31
N ASP A 257 9.60 -0.49 5.17
CA ASP A 257 10.46 0.66 5.01
C ASP A 257 9.80 1.70 4.10
N HIS A 258 10.28 2.94 4.14
CA HIS A 258 9.67 4.05 3.45
C HIS A 258 10.66 4.75 2.53
N VAL A 259 10.32 4.87 1.25
CA VAL A 259 11.09 5.63 0.26
C VAL A 259 10.15 6.61 -0.43
N TYR A 260 9.75 7.68 0.27
CA TYR A 260 8.83 8.71 -0.24
C TYR A 260 9.53 9.70 -1.17
N LEU A 261 10.02 9.22 -2.30
CA LEU A 261 10.71 10.01 -3.33
C LEU A 261 10.08 9.76 -4.70
N LYS A 262 10.40 10.65 -5.66
CA LYS A 262 9.87 10.61 -7.03
C LYS A 262 10.92 10.19 -8.03
N GLY A 263 10.47 9.62 -9.14
CA GLY A 263 11.28 9.37 -10.31
C GLY A 263 12.52 8.52 -10.01
N TYR A 264 13.60 8.83 -10.69
CA TYR A 264 14.86 8.12 -10.52
C TYR A 264 15.42 8.19 -9.09
N ASN A 265 15.17 9.28 -8.36
CA ASN A 265 15.58 9.36 -6.94
C ASN A 265 14.90 8.31 -6.07
N CYS A 266 13.65 7.93 -6.38
CA CYS A 266 12.99 6.82 -5.72
C CYS A 266 13.68 5.50 -6.05
N LEU A 267 13.91 5.21 -7.34
CA LEU A 267 14.58 3.99 -7.80
C LEU A 267 15.90 3.73 -7.06
N ILE A 268 16.84 4.69 -7.14
CA ILE A 268 18.17 4.50 -6.52
C ILE A 268 18.09 4.41 -5.00
N SER A 269 17.13 5.12 -4.38
CA SER A 269 16.94 5.06 -2.92
C SER A 269 16.35 3.75 -2.46
N ILE A 270 15.53 3.07 -3.27
CA ILE A 270 15.05 1.70 -2.99
C ILE A 270 16.23 0.73 -2.96
N VAL A 271 17.12 0.79 -3.92
CA VAL A 271 18.31 -0.08 -3.94
C VAL A 271 19.23 0.22 -2.75
N LYS A 272 19.45 1.50 -2.44
CA LYS A 272 20.20 1.93 -1.25
C LYS A 272 19.53 1.41 0.03
N CYS A 273 18.22 1.52 0.14
CA CYS A 273 17.45 1.01 1.28
C CYS A 273 17.69 -0.49 1.47
N PHE A 274 17.56 -1.31 0.42
CA PHE A 274 17.82 -2.75 0.51
C PHE A 274 19.27 -3.07 0.92
N ASN A 275 20.25 -2.40 0.31
CA ASN A 275 21.65 -2.60 0.66
C ASN A 275 21.93 -2.23 2.12
N GLU A 276 21.51 -1.05 2.57
CA GLU A 276 21.79 -0.55 3.92
C GLU A 276 21.05 -1.34 5.00
N ASN A 277 19.86 -1.84 4.72
CA ASN A 277 19.14 -2.74 5.63
C ASN A 277 19.99 -3.95 6.00
N TYR A 278 20.66 -4.59 5.04
CA TYR A 278 21.57 -5.69 5.35
C TYR A 278 22.88 -5.21 5.97
N ILE A 279 23.57 -4.29 5.33
CA ILE A 279 24.91 -3.81 5.74
C ILE A 279 24.91 -3.29 7.18
N VAL A 280 23.92 -2.47 7.53
CA VAL A 280 23.86 -1.78 8.83
C VAL A 280 23.09 -2.62 9.86
N SER A 281 21.85 -3.00 9.54
CA SER A 281 20.97 -3.66 10.50
C SER A 281 21.00 -5.18 10.43
N GLY A 282 21.57 -5.78 9.39
CA GLY A 282 21.61 -7.22 9.19
C GLY A 282 20.26 -7.82 8.83
N ALA A 283 19.35 -7.02 8.28
CA ALA A 283 18.04 -7.48 7.86
C ALA A 283 18.13 -8.38 6.62
N THR A 284 17.47 -9.52 6.68
CA THR A 284 17.50 -10.55 5.63
C THR A 284 16.25 -10.54 4.75
N ARG A 285 15.17 -9.93 5.21
CA ARG A 285 13.95 -9.59 4.45
C ARG A 285 13.69 -8.10 4.56
N VAL A 286 13.33 -7.46 3.47
CA VAL A 286 12.96 -6.05 3.45
C VAL A 286 11.70 -5.86 2.62
N ILE A 287 10.66 -5.35 3.25
CA ILE A 287 9.40 -4.95 2.63
C ILE A 287 9.34 -3.42 2.63
N ASN A 288 9.00 -2.82 1.51
CA ASN A 288 8.77 -1.38 1.41
C ASN A 288 7.27 -1.05 1.30
N TRP A 289 6.87 0.08 1.73
CA TRP A 289 5.60 0.72 1.41
C TRP A 289 5.71 1.35 0.01
N TYR A 290 4.93 1.00 -1.02
CA TYR A 290 4.05 -0.16 -1.24
C TYR A 290 4.08 -0.55 -2.74
N ASP A 291 3.36 -1.59 -3.19
CA ASP A 291 3.49 -2.12 -4.54
C ASP A 291 2.64 -1.37 -5.59
N ILE A 292 1.32 -1.39 -5.48
CA ILE A 292 0.38 -0.89 -6.48
C ILE A 292 -0.52 0.18 -5.88
N ALA A 293 -0.40 1.41 -6.38
CA ALA A 293 -1.33 2.48 -6.06
C ALA A 293 -2.58 2.37 -6.94
N GLY A 294 -3.51 1.56 -6.50
CA GLY A 294 -4.80 1.30 -7.15
C GLY A 294 -5.97 1.90 -6.37
N VAL A 295 -5.85 3.16 -5.96
CA VAL A 295 -6.87 3.92 -5.25
C VAL A 295 -6.81 5.38 -5.69
N TYR A 296 -7.85 6.15 -5.45
CA TYR A 296 -7.86 7.59 -5.70
C TYR A 296 -6.73 8.30 -4.96
N PRO A 297 -6.22 9.47 -5.45
CA PRO A 297 -5.24 10.25 -4.70
C PRO A 297 -5.77 10.61 -3.32
N LEU A 298 -5.05 10.20 -2.27
CA LEU A 298 -5.44 10.38 -0.87
C LEU A 298 -4.36 11.17 -0.13
N GLU A 299 -4.79 12.03 0.79
CA GLU A 299 -3.91 12.73 1.72
C GLU A 299 -3.77 11.95 3.04
N PRO A 300 -2.64 12.07 3.75
CA PRO A 300 -1.44 12.84 3.42
C PRO A 300 -0.37 12.03 2.67
N TYR A 301 -0.64 10.78 2.33
CA TYR A 301 0.38 9.86 1.81
C TYR A 301 0.55 10.00 0.30
N SER A 302 1.80 10.23 -0.11
CA SER A 302 2.16 10.24 -1.51
C SER A 302 2.11 8.83 -2.12
N GLN A 303 1.58 8.73 -3.33
CA GLN A 303 1.61 7.51 -4.13
C GLN A 303 2.88 7.37 -4.98
N ASP A 304 3.83 8.29 -4.84
CA ASP A 304 5.08 8.30 -5.61
C ASP A 304 5.98 7.07 -5.38
N PRO A 305 6.05 6.45 -4.19
CA PRO A 305 6.88 5.26 -3.95
C PRO A 305 6.30 3.97 -4.53
N ALA A 306 5.06 3.95 -5.00
CA ALA A 306 4.47 2.77 -5.61
C ALA A 306 5.20 2.34 -6.89
N MET A 307 5.24 1.05 -7.18
CA MET A 307 5.80 0.50 -8.41
C MET A 307 4.93 0.85 -9.62
N LEU A 308 3.61 0.92 -9.40
CA LEU A 308 2.60 1.17 -10.43
C LEU A 308 1.51 2.11 -9.90
N LEU A 309 1.03 3.00 -10.78
CA LEU A 309 -0.22 3.73 -10.56
C LEU A 309 -1.31 3.07 -11.40
N ALA A 310 -2.28 2.44 -10.75
CA ALA A 310 -3.40 1.72 -11.35
C ALA A 310 -4.73 2.33 -10.87
N ARG A 311 -5.02 3.58 -11.29
CA ARG A 311 -6.09 4.41 -10.76
C ARG A 311 -7.23 4.69 -11.74
N GLU A 312 -7.12 4.21 -12.97
CA GLU A 312 -8.04 4.51 -14.05
C GLU A 312 -8.59 3.22 -14.71
N PRO A 313 -9.29 2.36 -13.95
CA PRO A 313 -9.79 1.10 -14.49
C PRO A 313 -10.80 1.31 -15.61
N TRP A 314 -11.54 2.43 -15.63
CA TRP A 314 -12.47 2.77 -16.69
C TRP A 314 -11.83 2.98 -18.07
N SER A 315 -10.57 3.35 -18.11
CA SER A 315 -9.79 3.45 -19.36
C SER A 315 -8.88 2.25 -19.58
N GLY A 316 -8.60 1.49 -18.54
CA GLY A 316 -7.55 0.47 -18.52
C GLY A 316 -6.13 1.05 -18.42
N HIS A 317 -5.99 2.38 -18.31
CA HIS A 317 -4.69 3.02 -18.22
C HIS A 317 -4.01 2.74 -16.87
N TYR A 318 -2.71 2.43 -16.91
CA TYR A 318 -1.84 2.37 -15.75
C TYR A 318 -0.46 2.93 -16.09
N SER A 319 0.28 3.37 -15.10
CA SER A 319 1.63 3.94 -15.28
C SER A 319 2.66 3.13 -14.51
N VAL A 320 3.73 2.72 -15.20
CA VAL A 320 4.90 2.10 -14.58
C VAL A 320 5.77 3.21 -13.99
N ARG A 321 6.08 3.11 -12.70
CA ARG A 321 6.94 4.09 -12.01
C ARG A 321 8.38 3.60 -12.01
N GLU A 322 9.31 4.54 -11.89
CA GLU A 322 10.74 4.23 -11.81
C GLU A 322 11.09 3.33 -10.63
N ALA A 323 10.31 3.43 -9.54
CA ALA A 323 10.40 2.57 -8.36
C ALA A 323 10.47 1.08 -8.72
N LEU A 324 9.63 0.62 -9.67
CA LEU A 324 9.58 -0.77 -10.13
C LEU A 324 10.95 -1.31 -10.51
N TRP A 325 11.73 -0.48 -11.21
CA TRP A 325 13.07 -0.88 -11.66
C TRP A 325 14.10 -0.92 -10.53
N GLY A 326 13.87 -0.21 -9.43
CA GLY A 326 14.65 -0.36 -8.20
C GLY A 326 14.50 -1.75 -7.60
N TYR A 327 13.27 -2.26 -7.54
CA TYR A 327 13.01 -3.66 -7.12
C TYR A 327 13.61 -4.67 -8.11
N ALA A 328 13.52 -4.42 -9.41
CA ALA A 328 14.06 -5.31 -10.44
C ALA A 328 15.57 -5.57 -10.27
N HIS A 329 16.33 -4.57 -9.81
CA HIS A 329 17.76 -4.69 -9.51
C HIS A 329 18.07 -5.70 -8.38
N TYR A 330 17.08 -6.08 -7.59
CA TYR A 330 17.17 -7.16 -6.60
C TYR A 330 16.38 -8.40 -7.01
N GLY A 331 15.11 -8.23 -7.37
CA GLY A 331 14.18 -9.31 -7.61
C GLY A 331 14.59 -10.24 -8.75
N GLN A 332 15.24 -9.69 -9.79
CA GLN A 332 15.76 -10.49 -10.90
C GLN A 332 17.21 -10.97 -10.70
N PHE A 333 17.84 -10.60 -9.59
CA PHE A 333 19.25 -10.92 -9.29
C PHE A 333 19.42 -11.74 -8.01
N SER A 334 18.35 -12.09 -7.36
CA SER A 334 18.36 -12.92 -6.15
C SER A 334 17.12 -13.79 -6.06
N THR A 335 17.19 -14.83 -5.26
CA THR A 335 16.07 -15.72 -4.96
C THR A 335 16.10 -16.02 -3.47
N VAL A 336 14.93 -16.15 -2.83
CA VAL A 336 14.83 -16.58 -1.43
C VAL A 336 15.63 -17.87 -1.22
N GLY A 337 16.46 -17.88 -0.17
CA GLY A 337 17.39 -18.99 0.09
C GLY A 337 18.81 -18.77 -0.43
N TRP A 338 19.04 -17.73 -1.26
CA TRP A 338 20.41 -17.30 -1.52
C TRP A 338 21.08 -16.84 -0.23
N GLN A 339 22.37 -16.67 -0.25
CA GLN A 339 23.16 -16.30 0.91
C GLN A 339 23.94 -15.02 0.62
N TYR A 340 23.88 -14.07 1.53
CA TYR A 340 24.77 -12.91 1.52
C TYR A 340 26.23 -13.38 1.65
N ILE A 341 27.14 -12.60 1.10
CA ILE A 341 28.57 -12.76 1.30
C ILE A 341 29.07 -11.51 2.02
N ASP A 342 29.26 -11.57 3.34
CA ASP A 342 29.49 -10.40 4.19
C ASP A 342 30.71 -9.56 3.75
N GLU A 343 31.81 -10.19 3.33
CA GLU A 343 32.99 -9.46 2.81
C GLU A 343 32.70 -8.69 1.50
N GLY A 344 31.60 -9.00 0.82
CA GLY A 344 31.06 -8.32 -0.36
C GLY A 344 29.85 -7.43 -0.07
N CYS A 345 29.53 -7.16 1.21
CA CYS A 345 28.42 -6.30 1.65
C CYS A 345 28.97 -5.13 2.45
N LEU A 346 29.18 -3.98 1.79
CA LEU A 346 29.91 -2.86 2.37
C LEU A 346 29.50 -1.50 1.77
N LYS A 347 29.81 -0.42 2.48
CA LYS A 347 29.76 0.94 1.95
C LYS A 347 31.00 1.22 1.08
N LEU A 348 30.79 1.90 -0.07
CA LEU A 348 31.85 2.27 -0.96
C LEU A 348 32.57 3.53 -0.45
N ASN A 349 33.89 3.59 -0.60
CA ASN A 349 34.72 4.69 -0.11
C ASN A 349 34.35 6.03 -0.73
N GLY A 350 34.03 6.04 -2.03
CA GLY A 350 33.63 7.25 -2.76
C GLY A 350 32.13 7.59 -2.67
N GLY A 351 31.38 6.89 -1.83
CA GLY A 351 29.93 7.01 -1.63
C GLY A 351 29.14 5.91 -2.34
N GLY A 352 28.07 5.49 -1.70
CA GLY A 352 27.22 4.39 -2.14
C GLY A 352 27.47 3.07 -1.40
N SER A 353 26.95 1.97 -1.93
CA SER A 353 27.01 0.67 -1.28
C SER A 353 27.06 -0.50 -2.27
N MET A 354 27.54 -1.64 -1.79
CA MET A 354 27.64 -2.90 -2.53
C MET A 354 27.11 -4.04 -1.68
N VAL A 355 26.31 -4.91 -2.27
CA VAL A 355 25.85 -6.17 -1.68
C VAL A 355 26.13 -7.31 -2.64
N THR A 356 26.67 -8.42 -2.11
CA THR A 356 26.93 -9.63 -2.87
C THR A 356 26.11 -10.79 -2.32
N LEU A 357 25.40 -11.47 -3.20
CA LEU A 357 24.57 -12.65 -2.92
C LEU A 357 25.03 -13.84 -3.76
N ARG A 358 24.98 -15.05 -3.22
CA ARG A 358 25.26 -16.28 -3.96
C ARG A 358 24.12 -17.28 -3.85
N ASN A 359 23.96 -18.08 -4.88
CA ASN A 359 23.17 -19.31 -4.83
C ASN A 359 24.03 -20.43 -4.21
N PRO A 360 23.68 -20.96 -3.03
CA PRO A 360 24.50 -22.00 -2.39
C PRO A 360 24.53 -23.34 -3.15
N ALA A 361 23.54 -23.61 -4.02
CA ALA A 361 23.45 -24.83 -4.78
C ALA A 361 24.31 -24.83 -6.07
N THR A 362 24.30 -23.68 -6.80
CA THR A 362 25.00 -23.55 -8.09
C THR A 362 26.30 -22.77 -8.01
N ASN A 363 26.51 -22.04 -6.92
CA ASN A 363 27.56 -21.04 -6.75
C ASN A 363 27.51 -19.87 -7.76
N ASP A 364 26.42 -19.70 -8.49
CA ASP A 364 26.13 -18.46 -9.18
C ASP A 364 25.97 -17.33 -8.17
N PHE A 365 26.32 -16.13 -8.55
CA PHE A 365 26.28 -14.98 -7.65
C PHE A 365 25.85 -13.71 -8.35
N SER A 366 25.40 -12.75 -7.57
CA SER A 366 25.04 -11.41 -8.01
C SER A 366 25.73 -10.36 -7.13
N VAL A 367 26.02 -9.21 -7.73
CA VAL A 367 26.54 -8.03 -7.05
C VAL A 367 25.64 -6.86 -7.38
N ILE A 368 25.10 -6.21 -6.37
CA ILE A 368 24.18 -5.08 -6.50
C ILE A 368 24.86 -3.86 -5.89
N LEU A 369 25.04 -2.82 -6.71
CA LEU A 369 25.74 -1.61 -6.32
C LEU A 369 24.86 -0.39 -6.59
N GLU A 370 24.95 0.60 -5.70
CA GLU A 370 24.42 1.94 -5.94
C GLU A 370 25.44 3.01 -5.54
N THR A 371 25.38 4.15 -6.18
CA THR A 371 26.33 5.26 -5.99
C THR A 371 25.59 6.58 -5.75
N LYS A 372 24.45 6.54 -5.02
CA LYS A 372 23.58 7.71 -4.79
C LYS A 372 24.35 8.90 -4.20
N ASP A 373 25.25 8.64 -3.27
CA ASP A 373 25.98 9.67 -2.55
C ASP A 373 27.37 9.97 -3.15
N ALA A 374 27.73 9.29 -4.24
CA ALA A 374 29.01 9.49 -4.90
C ALA A 374 29.03 10.81 -5.68
N LYS A 375 30.17 11.51 -5.65
CA LYS A 375 30.39 12.75 -6.38
C LYS A 375 31.26 12.56 -7.61
N ASN A 376 32.06 11.51 -7.62
CA ASN A 376 33.07 11.23 -8.66
C ASN A 376 32.89 9.77 -9.14
N VAL A 377 33.41 9.49 -10.31
CA VAL A 377 33.59 8.14 -10.85
C VAL A 377 34.45 7.32 -9.90
N GLN A 378 34.05 6.08 -9.63
CA GLN A 378 34.76 5.13 -8.77
C GLN A 378 35.11 3.88 -9.57
N VAL A 379 36.18 3.20 -9.18
CA VAL A 379 36.56 1.89 -9.71
C VAL A 379 36.52 0.87 -8.59
N VAL A 380 35.76 -0.20 -8.76
CA VAL A 380 35.71 -1.31 -7.81
C VAL A 380 36.37 -2.53 -8.44
N GLU A 381 37.44 -3.02 -7.82
CA GLU A 381 38.13 -4.26 -8.19
C GLU A 381 37.71 -5.36 -7.23
N VAL A 382 37.07 -6.38 -7.73
CA VAL A 382 36.60 -7.52 -6.92
C VAL A 382 37.45 -8.75 -7.18
N ARG A 383 37.95 -9.35 -6.09
CA ARG A 383 38.63 -10.66 -6.11
C ARG A 383 37.80 -11.69 -5.42
N LEU A 384 37.38 -12.71 -6.17
CA LEU A 384 36.53 -13.80 -5.74
C LEU A 384 37.33 -15.02 -5.29
N PRO A 385 36.87 -15.76 -4.27
CA PRO A 385 37.49 -17.05 -3.86
C PRO A 385 37.26 -18.15 -4.90
N LYS A 386 37.95 -19.25 -4.74
CA LYS A 386 37.58 -20.51 -5.43
C LYS A 386 36.19 -20.95 -4.99
N GLY A 387 35.41 -21.53 -5.90
CA GLY A 387 34.05 -22.02 -5.59
C GLY A 387 32.90 -21.18 -6.11
N LEU A 388 33.09 -19.90 -6.40
CA LEU A 388 32.08 -19.11 -7.12
C LEU A 388 32.17 -19.33 -8.63
N SER A 389 31.03 -19.17 -9.31
CA SER A 389 30.91 -19.28 -10.76
C SER A 389 31.90 -18.36 -11.50
N ARG A 390 32.46 -18.85 -12.61
CA ARG A 390 33.40 -18.08 -13.47
C ARG A 390 32.78 -17.63 -14.79
N LYS A 391 31.46 -17.78 -14.94
CA LYS A 391 30.74 -17.29 -16.09
C LYS A 391 30.92 -15.77 -16.22
N PRO A 392 30.80 -15.18 -17.42
CA PRO A 392 30.69 -13.73 -17.58
C PRO A 392 29.59 -13.16 -16.69
N LEU A 393 29.81 -11.95 -16.21
CA LEU A 393 28.81 -11.21 -15.44
C LEU A 393 27.94 -10.43 -16.39
N CYS A 394 26.66 -10.76 -16.46
CA CYS A 394 25.70 -9.88 -17.10
C CYS A 394 25.54 -8.60 -16.28
N VAL A 395 25.49 -7.46 -16.93
CA VAL A 395 25.43 -6.15 -16.29
C VAL A 395 24.14 -5.43 -16.67
N TRP A 396 23.43 -4.94 -15.69
CA TRP A 396 22.26 -4.10 -15.85
C TRP A 396 22.47 -2.79 -15.11
N ARG A 397 22.04 -1.68 -15.70
CA ARG A 397 22.27 -0.33 -15.18
C ARG A 397 20.98 0.49 -15.16
N SER A 398 20.89 1.37 -14.16
CA SER A 398 19.93 2.46 -14.11
C SER A 398 20.61 3.77 -13.72
N ASN A 399 20.24 4.84 -14.41
CA ASN A 399 20.59 6.21 -14.08
C ASN A 399 19.39 7.14 -14.43
N ALA A 400 19.57 8.45 -14.33
CA ALA A 400 18.47 9.39 -14.58
C ALA A 400 17.93 9.35 -16.03
N GLN A 401 18.71 8.88 -17.00
CA GLN A 401 18.34 8.81 -18.42
C GLN A 401 17.81 7.45 -18.85
N GLU A 402 18.23 6.39 -18.20
CA GLU A 402 17.82 5.02 -18.51
C GLU A 402 17.58 4.21 -17.25
N GLN A 403 16.55 3.38 -17.24
CA GLN A 403 16.25 2.49 -16.13
C GLN A 403 16.25 1.05 -16.59
N PHE A 404 16.97 0.20 -15.85
CA PHE A 404 17.07 -1.25 -16.04
C PHE A 404 17.43 -1.63 -17.47
N VAL A 405 18.60 -1.17 -17.92
CA VAL A 405 19.12 -1.38 -19.29
C VAL A 405 20.31 -2.30 -19.26
N ARG A 406 20.26 -3.33 -20.12
CA ARG A 406 21.34 -4.31 -20.30
C ARG A 406 22.59 -3.61 -20.85
N GLN A 407 23.73 -3.83 -20.19
CA GLN A 407 25.04 -3.34 -20.59
C GLN A 407 25.90 -4.49 -21.14
N GLN A 408 27.11 -4.16 -21.60
CA GLN A 408 28.10 -5.16 -21.99
C GLN A 408 28.52 -6.03 -20.81
N ASP A 409 28.69 -7.33 -21.05
CA ASP A 409 29.13 -8.29 -20.05
C ASP A 409 30.56 -8.03 -19.60
N ILE A 410 30.82 -8.31 -18.31
CA ILE A 410 32.17 -8.27 -17.76
C ILE A 410 32.73 -9.68 -17.69
N ASN A 411 33.82 -9.92 -18.41
CA ASN A 411 34.55 -11.19 -18.34
C ASN A 411 35.45 -11.23 -17.10
N GLN A 412 35.31 -12.27 -16.33
CA GLN A 412 36.18 -12.56 -15.18
C GLN A 412 37.54 -13.09 -15.63
N LYS A 413 38.63 -12.54 -15.09
CA LYS A 413 39.98 -13.02 -15.31
C LYS A 413 40.54 -13.65 -14.01
N SER A 414 40.68 -14.97 -13.96
CA SER A 414 41.19 -15.70 -12.77
C SER A 414 40.45 -15.32 -11.46
N GLY A 415 39.10 -15.16 -11.53
CA GLY A 415 38.29 -14.77 -10.39
C GLY A 415 38.43 -13.32 -9.98
N ARG A 416 38.78 -12.46 -10.93
CA ARG A 416 38.83 -11.01 -10.73
C ARG A 416 37.98 -10.34 -11.80
N PHE A 417 37.30 -9.27 -11.41
CA PHE A 417 36.64 -8.36 -12.31
C PHE A 417 36.76 -6.92 -11.79
N THR A 418 36.63 -5.99 -12.69
CA THR A 418 36.66 -4.55 -12.38
C THR A 418 35.43 -3.92 -12.98
N ILE A 419 34.82 -3.02 -12.26
CA ILE A 419 33.71 -2.19 -12.74
C ILE A 419 33.96 -0.72 -12.44
N THR A 420 33.71 0.12 -13.43
CA THR A 420 33.70 1.58 -13.27
C THR A 420 32.27 2.01 -12.96
N LEU A 421 32.10 2.75 -11.89
CA LEU A 421 30.83 3.21 -11.36
C LEU A 421 30.68 4.71 -11.56
N GLU A 422 29.71 5.13 -12.34
CA GLU A 422 29.32 6.53 -12.47
C GLU A 422 28.59 6.99 -11.21
N PRO A 423 28.68 8.26 -10.81
CA PRO A 423 27.88 8.82 -9.72
C PRO A 423 26.39 8.67 -9.97
N ASN A 424 25.62 8.59 -8.88
CA ASN A 424 24.16 8.52 -8.92
C ASN A 424 23.63 7.45 -9.89
N THR A 425 24.17 6.23 -9.82
CA THR A 425 23.89 5.12 -10.75
C THR A 425 23.69 3.82 -9.98
N VAL A 426 22.82 2.94 -10.47
CA VAL A 426 22.63 1.58 -9.97
C VAL A 426 23.17 0.58 -10.97
N TYR A 427 23.88 -0.43 -10.48
CA TYR A 427 24.36 -1.56 -11.25
C TYR A 427 23.97 -2.87 -10.58
N SER A 428 23.49 -3.83 -11.36
CA SER A 428 23.35 -5.23 -10.93
C SER A 428 24.11 -6.12 -11.88
N LEU A 429 25.01 -6.92 -11.32
CA LEU A 429 25.83 -7.89 -12.02
C LEU A 429 25.46 -9.28 -11.59
N SER A 430 25.41 -10.25 -12.51
CA SER A 430 25.15 -11.64 -12.16
C SER A 430 25.81 -12.63 -13.11
N THR A 431 26.14 -13.80 -12.59
CA THR A 431 26.48 -14.99 -13.41
C THR A 431 25.24 -15.76 -13.89
N THR A 432 24.04 -15.37 -13.41
CA THR A 432 22.76 -15.86 -13.96
C THR A 432 22.30 -14.98 -15.11
N THR A 433 21.47 -15.51 -15.97
CA THR A 433 20.90 -14.83 -17.14
C THR A 433 19.38 -15.02 -17.18
N GLY A 434 18.70 -14.28 -18.05
CA GLY A 434 17.24 -14.35 -18.21
C GLY A 434 16.52 -13.11 -17.73
N GLN A 435 17.24 -12.14 -17.14
CA GLN A 435 16.67 -10.86 -16.73
C GLN A 435 16.08 -10.11 -17.92
N GLN A 436 14.92 -9.47 -17.70
CA GLN A 436 14.19 -8.74 -18.73
C GLN A 436 13.64 -7.41 -18.19
N LYS A 437 13.70 -6.38 -19.02
CA LYS A 437 12.88 -5.20 -18.82
C LYS A 437 11.51 -5.47 -19.44
N GLY A 438 10.60 -6.01 -18.64
CA GLY A 438 9.23 -6.28 -19.09
C GLY A 438 8.50 -5.02 -19.51
N SER A 439 7.75 -5.08 -20.57
CA SER A 439 6.92 -3.98 -21.07
C SER A 439 5.72 -4.52 -21.84
N PHE A 440 4.70 -3.68 -21.95
CA PHE A 440 3.52 -3.94 -22.76
C PHE A 440 3.26 -2.74 -23.65
N ASP A 441 3.05 -2.98 -24.94
CA ASP A 441 2.88 -1.93 -25.96
C ASP A 441 1.42 -1.45 -26.06
N ASN A 442 0.50 -2.15 -25.42
CA ASN A 442 -0.95 -1.95 -25.53
C ASN A 442 -1.58 -1.31 -24.28
N ILE A 443 -0.81 -0.51 -23.53
CA ILE A 443 -1.36 0.25 -22.40
C ILE A 443 -2.27 1.34 -22.96
N PRO A 444 -3.58 1.38 -22.63
CA PRO A 444 -4.48 2.39 -23.14
C PRO A 444 -4.10 3.81 -22.70
N ALA A 445 -4.50 4.80 -23.48
CA ALA A 445 -4.37 6.19 -23.06
C ALA A 445 -5.25 6.49 -21.84
N SER A 446 -4.77 7.35 -20.95
CA SER A 446 -5.56 7.91 -19.85
C SER A 446 -6.82 8.59 -20.37
N LYS A 447 -7.94 8.38 -19.67
CA LYS A 447 -9.22 9.02 -19.96
C LYS A 447 -9.87 9.48 -18.67
N PRO A 448 -10.61 10.61 -18.69
CA PRO A 448 -11.38 11.04 -17.54
C PRO A 448 -12.42 9.99 -17.13
N PHE A 449 -12.85 10.03 -15.88
CA PHE A 449 -13.92 9.17 -15.36
C PHE A 449 -15.20 9.31 -16.20
N PRO A 450 -15.89 8.20 -16.56
CA PRO A 450 -17.08 8.24 -17.41
C PRO A 450 -18.23 9.03 -16.74
N LEU A 451 -18.81 10.00 -17.46
CA LEU A 451 -19.95 10.81 -17.03
C LEU A 451 -20.96 10.97 -18.18
N PRO A 452 -22.28 10.84 -17.92
CA PRO A 452 -22.89 10.46 -16.64
C PRO A 452 -22.49 9.05 -16.22
N TYR A 453 -22.50 8.81 -14.89
CA TYR A 453 -22.25 7.51 -14.30
C TYR A 453 -23.49 7.06 -13.53
N GLU A 454 -23.86 5.80 -13.70
CA GLU A 454 -25.00 5.19 -13.02
C GLU A 454 -24.63 3.77 -12.56
N ASP A 455 -25.06 3.39 -11.37
CA ASP A 455 -24.95 2.05 -10.84
C ASP A 455 -26.19 1.72 -9.98
N ASN A 456 -26.96 0.74 -10.43
CA ASN A 456 -28.11 0.23 -9.68
C ASN A 456 -27.79 -1.08 -8.96
N PHE A 457 -26.53 -1.48 -8.95
CA PHE A 457 -25.99 -2.68 -8.29
C PHE A 457 -26.58 -4.03 -8.71
N ASP A 458 -27.58 -4.08 -9.56
CA ASP A 458 -28.23 -5.33 -9.99
C ASP A 458 -27.36 -6.19 -10.93
N GLN A 459 -26.34 -5.62 -11.56
CA GLN A 459 -25.40 -6.38 -12.39
C GLN A 459 -24.54 -7.37 -11.57
N TYR A 460 -24.48 -7.23 -10.27
CA TYR A 460 -23.71 -8.10 -9.38
C TYR A 460 -24.57 -9.26 -8.86
N ALA A 461 -25.09 -10.09 -9.78
CA ALA A 461 -26.00 -11.18 -9.45
C ALA A 461 -25.44 -12.19 -8.42
N GLN A 462 -24.12 -12.30 -8.34
CA GLN A 462 -23.40 -13.12 -7.37
C GLN A 462 -22.35 -12.26 -6.65
N PRO A 463 -22.73 -11.47 -5.62
CA PRO A 463 -21.83 -10.52 -4.95
C PRO A 463 -20.53 -11.16 -4.44
N ALA A 464 -20.57 -12.40 -3.97
CA ALA A 464 -19.39 -13.13 -3.49
C ALA A 464 -18.27 -13.23 -4.55
N THR A 465 -18.60 -13.38 -5.84
CA THR A 465 -17.59 -13.43 -6.90
C THR A 465 -16.88 -12.10 -7.13
N TRP A 466 -17.46 -11.02 -6.64
CA TRP A 466 -16.89 -9.66 -6.67
C TRP A 466 -16.26 -9.25 -5.33
N GLY A 467 -16.15 -10.16 -4.38
CA GLY A 467 -15.69 -9.84 -3.03
C GLY A 467 -16.67 -8.93 -2.27
N TYR A 468 -17.93 -8.90 -2.68
CA TYR A 468 -18.98 -7.98 -2.20
C TYR A 468 -18.69 -6.50 -2.48
N LEU A 469 -17.70 -6.18 -3.32
CA LEU A 469 -17.26 -4.81 -3.61
C LEU A 469 -17.87 -4.33 -4.94
N PRO A 470 -18.56 -3.19 -4.94
CA PRO A 470 -19.05 -2.57 -6.18
C PRO A 470 -17.90 -1.97 -6.98
N ARG A 471 -18.18 -1.62 -8.22
CA ARG A 471 -17.21 -1.02 -9.14
C ARG A 471 -16.90 0.43 -8.74
N TYR A 472 -15.63 0.80 -8.81
CA TYR A 472 -15.10 2.15 -8.66
C TYR A 472 -15.29 2.81 -7.30
N LEU A 473 -15.99 2.21 -6.37
CA LEU A 473 -16.07 2.70 -5.00
C LEU A 473 -14.82 2.30 -4.21
N ALA A 474 -14.35 3.22 -3.38
CA ALA A 474 -13.23 3.01 -2.47
C ALA A 474 -13.63 3.44 -1.06
N ASP A 475 -13.73 2.46 -0.17
CA ASP A 475 -14.10 2.70 1.22
C ASP A 475 -12.95 3.36 1.98
N LEU A 476 -13.21 4.47 2.61
CA LEU A 476 -12.22 5.21 3.39
C LEU A 476 -12.33 4.92 4.87
N ILE A 477 -13.55 4.83 5.38
CA ILE A 477 -13.86 4.43 6.77
C ILE A 477 -15.14 3.61 6.71
N GLY A 478 -15.16 2.48 7.43
CA GLY A 478 -16.26 1.53 7.36
C GLY A 478 -16.22 0.69 6.08
N VAL A 479 -17.24 -0.09 5.84
CA VAL A 479 -17.32 -1.04 4.72
C VAL A 479 -18.67 -0.95 4.04
N PHE A 480 -18.67 -0.73 2.73
CA PHE A 480 -19.85 -0.63 1.88
C PHE A 480 -19.90 -1.86 0.96
N GLU A 481 -20.80 -2.78 1.25
CA GLU A 481 -20.90 -4.06 0.56
C GLU A 481 -22.20 -4.22 -0.24
N LEU A 482 -22.08 -4.95 -1.34
CA LEU A 482 -23.21 -5.45 -2.11
C LEU A 482 -24.03 -6.42 -1.25
N THR A 483 -25.32 -6.15 -1.11
CA THR A 483 -26.24 -6.93 -0.29
C THR A 483 -27.62 -6.99 -0.96
N PRO A 484 -28.45 -8.02 -0.68
CA PRO A 484 -29.83 -7.98 -1.11
C PRO A 484 -30.57 -6.74 -0.58
N ARG A 485 -31.48 -6.19 -1.38
CA ARG A 485 -32.38 -5.12 -0.92
C ARG A 485 -33.20 -5.54 0.29
N PRO A 486 -33.58 -4.62 1.20
CA PRO A 486 -34.42 -4.96 2.35
C PRO A 486 -35.73 -5.69 2.02
N GLU A 487 -36.33 -5.40 0.87
CA GLU A 487 -37.52 -6.07 0.34
C GLU A 487 -37.22 -7.39 -0.38
N GLY A 488 -35.94 -7.77 -0.52
CA GLY A 488 -35.52 -9.08 -0.99
C GLY A 488 -35.47 -9.31 -2.49
N GLN A 489 -35.65 -8.26 -3.31
CA GLN A 489 -35.52 -8.32 -4.77
C GLN A 489 -34.43 -7.37 -5.27
N GLY A 490 -33.41 -7.90 -5.97
CA GLY A 490 -32.27 -7.15 -6.47
C GLY A 490 -31.17 -6.95 -5.43
N GLN A 491 -30.12 -6.27 -5.85
CA GLN A 491 -28.97 -5.91 -5.02
C GLN A 491 -28.96 -4.42 -4.72
N CYS A 492 -28.36 -4.04 -3.62
CA CYS A 492 -28.07 -2.68 -3.25
C CYS A 492 -26.72 -2.62 -2.52
N LEU A 493 -26.28 -1.44 -2.18
CA LEU A 493 -25.10 -1.21 -1.35
C LEU A 493 -25.52 -0.95 0.09
N ARG A 494 -24.78 -1.51 1.05
CA ARG A 494 -25.02 -1.26 2.47
C ARG A 494 -23.73 -0.93 3.19
N GLN A 495 -23.71 0.09 4.04
CA GLN A 495 -22.69 0.20 5.06
C GLN A 495 -22.93 -0.90 6.11
N THR A 496 -22.02 -1.89 6.22
CA THR A 496 -22.28 -3.14 6.95
C THR A 496 -21.77 -3.12 8.39
N VAL A 497 -20.80 -2.28 8.71
CA VAL A 497 -20.15 -2.23 10.03
C VAL A 497 -20.98 -1.44 11.02
N GLY A 498 -21.66 -2.12 11.93
CA GLY A 498 -22.61 -1.52 12.88
C GLY A 498 -22.00 -1.08 14.23
N SER A 499 -20.69 -1.19 14.40
CA SER A 499 -19.99 -0.86 15.64
C SER A 499 -18.64 -0.20 15.35
N HIS A 500 -18.10 0.54 16.34
CA HIS A 500 -16.78 1.15 16.24
C HIS A 500 -15.70 0.09 16.17
N THR A 501 -14.93 0.11 15.10
CA THR A 501 -13.83 -0.83 14.87
C THR A 501 -12.58 -0.46 15.68
N LEU A 502 -11.66 -1.41 15.84
CA LEU A 502 -10.32 -1.12 16.29
C LEU A 502 -9.50 -0.61 15.09
N SER A 503 -9.59 0.67 14.78
CA SER A 503 -8.92 1.27 13.63
C SER A 503 -7.44 1.57 13.92
N TRP A 504 -6.61 1.50 12.88
CA TRP A 504 -5.23 1.98 12.94
C TRP A 504 -5.20 3.52 13.00
N ALA A 505 -6.02 4.16 12.19
CA ALA A 505 -6.23 5.61 12.21
C ALA A 505 -7.51 5.97 12.96
N PRO A 506 -7.65 7.23 13.44
CA PRO A 506 -8.87 7.68 14.10
C PRO A 506 -10.10 7.53 13.22
N GLU A 507 -11.21 7.20 13.83
CA GLU A 507 -12.49 7.02 13.19
C GLU A 507 -13.20 8.37 13.00
N TRP A 508 -13.88 8.50 11.84
CA TRP A 508 -14.81 9.57 11.50
C TRP A 508 -16.09 8.93 10.96
N HIS A 509 -16.93 9.67 10.27
CA HIS A 509 -18.09 9.13 9.57
C HIS A 509 -17.66 8.04 8.58
N HIS A 510 -18.44 6.98 8.48
CA HIS A 510 -18.21 5.94 7.48
C HIS A 510 -18.56 6.46 6.09
N TYR A 511 -17.64 6.38 5.14
CA TYR A 511 -17.86 6.88 3.79
C TYR A 511 -17.03 6.16 2.75
N THR A 512 -17.58 6.16 1.54
CA THR A 512 -16.94 5.62 0.34
C THR A 512 -16.92 6.68 -0.75
N ILE A 513 -15.94 6.64 -1.63
CA ILE A 513 -15.70 7.69 -2.62
C ILE A 513 -15.56 7.13 -4.03
N LEU A 514 -15.84 7.96 -5.03
CA LEU A 514 -15.54 7.70 -6.44
C LEU A 514 -15.40 9.01 -7.22
N GLY A 515 -14.73 8.93 -8.37
CA GLY A 515 -14.76 9.98 -9.38
C GLY A 515 -13.45 10.72 -9.62
N ASP A 516 -13.56 12.00 -9.97
CA ASP A 516 -12.44 12.84 -10.38
C ASP A 516 -12.40 14.13 -9.57
N SER A 517 -11.23 14.46 -9.02
CA SER A 517 -11.00 15.69 -8.26
C SER A 517 -11.18 16.98 -9.08
N ALA A 518 -11.29 16.89 -10.40
CA ALA A 518 -11.51 18.04 -11.29
C ALA A 518 -12.99 18.43 -11.48
N TRP A 519 -13.95 17.61 -11.06
CA TRP A 519 -15.36 17.88 -11.24
C TRP A 519 -15.80 19.14 -10.49
N ARG A 520 -16.50 20.03 -11.18
CA ARG A 520 -16.94 21.33 -10.63
C ARG A 520 -18.44 21.41 -10.40
N ASP A 521 -19.20 21.30 -11.49
CA ASP A 521 -20.66 21.43 -11.50
C ASP A 521 -21.24 20.08 -11.87
N TYR A 522 -22.00 19.49 -10.98
CA TYR A 522 -22.60 18.17 -11.18
C TYR A 522 -23.70 17.92 -10.13
N GLU A 523 -24.47 16.87 -10.37
CA GLU A 523 -25.38 16.30 -9.39
C GLU A 523 -24.88 14.91 -9.00
N ILE A 524 -24.94 14.60 -7.71
CA ILE A 524 -24.88 13.21 -7.22
C ILE A 524 -26.23 12.88 -6.59
N SER A 525 -26.78 11.71 -6.89
CA SER A 525 -27.96 11.19 -6.22
C SER A 525 -27.81 9.71 -5.92
N ALA A 526 -28.49 9.27 -4.86
CA ALA A 526 -28.68 7.87 -4.54
C ALA A 526 -30.04 7.70 -3.87
N ASP A 527 -30.66 6.56 -4.08
CA ASP A 527 -31.77 6.15 -3.26
C ASP A 527 -31.23 5.64 -1.92
N VAL A 528 -31.82 6.06 -0.82
CA VAL A 528 -31.43 5.68 0.54
C VAL A 528 -32.58 5.01 1.26
N TYR A 529 -32.28 3.96 2.02
CA TYR A 529 -33.25 3.27 2.87
C TYR A 529 -32.72 3.27 4.30
N LEU A 530 -33.50 3.81 5.23
CA LEU A 530 -33.10 4.05 6.61
C LEU A 530 -33.87 3.12 7.56
N ASN A 531 -33.15 2.36 8.35
CA ASN A 531 -33.73 1.72 9.53
C ASN A 531 -33.91 2.75 10.66
N PRO A 532 -34.74 2.46 11.67
CA PRO A 532 -34.92 3.38 12.80
C PRO A 532 -33.57 3.75 13.45
N GLY A 533 -33.31 5.06 13.53
CA GLY A 533 -32.09 5.65 14.06
C GLY A 533 -30.93 5.71 13.06
N ASP A 534 -31.08 5.30 11.79
CA ASP A 534 -30.05 5.48 10.78
C ASP A 534 -30.03 6.91 10.21
N GLU A 535 -28.87 7.29 9.72
CA GLU A 535 -28.65 8.45 8.88
C GLU A 535 -27.88 7.99 7.61
N ALA A 536 -28.19 8.60 6.47
CA ALA A 536 -27.47 8.41 5.22
C ALA A 536 -27.22 9.73 4.52
N GLY A 537 -26.24 9.78 3.64
CA GLY A 537 -25.99 11.01 2.87
C GLY A 537 -25.24 10.78 1.57
N VAL A 538 -25.25 11.83 0.76
CA VAL A 538 -24.45 11.96 -0.46
C VAL A 538 -23.44 13.07 -0.30
N MET A 539 -22.22 12.86 -0.79
CA MET A 539 -21.09 13.77 -0.65
C MET A 539 -20.68 14.33 -2.02
N GLY A 540 -20.13 15.53 -2.02
CA GLY A 540 -19.61 16.10 -3.26
C GLY A 540 -18.56 17.18 -3.06
N ARG A 541 -17.87 17.51 -4.17
CA ARG A 541 -16.70 18.38 -4.19
C ARG A 541 -15.67 18.00 -3.13
N LEU A 542 -15.46 16.68 -2.98
CA LEU A 542 -14.43 16.16 -2.10
C LEU A 542 -13.06 16.46 -2.71
N CYS A 543 -12.36 17.45 -2.16
CA CYS A 543 -11.07 17.91 -2.70
C CYS A 543 -9.87 17.22 -2.04
N ASP A 544 -9.96 16.92 -0.76
CA ASP A 544 -9.05 16.06 -0.03
C ASP A 544 -9.88 14.98 0.64
N VAL A 545 -9.47 13.74 0.49
CA VAL A 545 -10.11 12.61 1.12
C VAL A 545 -9.17 12.05 2.15
N GLY A 546 -9.69 11.88 3.36
CA GLY A 546 -8.91 11.55 4.51
C GLY A 546 -8.40 10.14 4.47
N SER A 547 -7.12 9.98 4.80
CA SER A 547 -6.54 8.70 5.09
C SER A 547 -5.57 8.84 6.25
N GLY A 548 -5.81 8.19 7.35
CA GLY A 548 -4.93 8.21 8.51
C GLY A 548 -4.61 9.62 9.06
N TYR A 549 -3.93 9.69 10.17
CA TYR A 549 -3.40 10.90 10.84
C TYR A 549 -4.28 12.14 10.83
N GLY A 550 -5.61 11.97 10.86
CA GLY A 550 -6.53 13.07 11.06
C GLY A 550 -6.76 13.96 9.86
N VAL A 551 -6.52 13.49 8.67
CA VAL A 551 -7.08 14.11 7.48
C VAL A 551 -8.44 13.50 7.23
N TRP A 552 -9.49 14.33 7.27
CA TRP A 552 -10.86 13.97 6.96
C TRP A 552 -11.24 14.49 5.59
N ALA A 553 -12.32 13.95 5.04
CA ALA A 553 -12.85 14.47 3.80
C ALA A 553 -13.13 15.98 3.89
N LYS A 554 -12.64 16.75 2.93
CA LYS A 554 -12.93 18.18 2.76
C LYS A 554 -13.87 18.34 1.58
N GLY A 555 -15.07 18.85 1.84
CA GLY A 555 -16.11 18.98 0.83
C GLY A 555 -17.46 19.31 1.45
N TYR A 556 -18.50 18.81 0.83
CA TYR A 556 -19.88 18.98 1.29
C TYR A 556 -20.58 17.64 1.35
N TYR A 557 -21.55 17.51 2.28
CA TYR A 557 -22.48 16.41 2.24
C TYR A 557 -23.88 16.83 2.68
N LEU A 558 -24.87 16.20 2.08
CA LEU A 558 -26.27 16.29 2.45
C LEU A 558 -26.63 14.98 3.15
N LYS A 559 -27.07 15.07 4.40
CA LYS A 559 -27.56 13.92 5.16
C LYS A 559 -29.04 13.98 5.40
N LEU A 560 -29.65 12.82 5.52
CA LEU A 560 -31.06 12.57 5.86
C LEU A 560 -31.10 11.60 7.04
N ASP A 561 -31.88 11.91 8.07
CA ASP A 561 -32.15 11.02 9.19
C ASP A 561 -33.50 10.30 9.06
N ASP A 562 -33.76 9.32 9.93
CA ASP A 562 -34.98 8.51 9.97
C ASP A 562 -36.23 9.29 10.39
N GLN A 563 -36.11 10.57 10.72
CA GLN A 563 -37.23 11.49 11.04
C GLN A 563 -37.48 12.48 9.88
N GLY A 564 -36.77 12.36 8.77
CA GLY A 564 -36.89 13.26 7.61
C GLY A 564 -36.20 14.60 7.76
N ASN A 565 -35.30 14.76 8.73
CA ASN A 565 -34.48 15.96 8.79
C ASN A 565 -33.35 15.87 7.78
N CYS A 566 -33.24 16.90 6.93
CA CYS A 566 -32.16 17.08 5.97
C CYS A 566 -31.19 18.15 6.47
N THR A 567 -29.89 17.88 6.41
CA THR A 567 -28.85 18.83 6.81
C THR A 567 -27.76 18.88 5.77
N LEU A 568 -27.46 20.07 5.24
CA LEU A 568 -26.32 20.33 4.38
C LEU A 568 -25.15 20.81 5.22
N ILE A 569 -24.03 20.11 5.08
CA ILE A 569 -22.83 20.32 5.89
C ILE A 569 -21.63 20.62 4.99
N LEU A 570 -20.83 21.59 5.40
CA LEU A 570 -19.47 21.84 4.94
C LEU A 570 -18.51 21.14 5.92
N THR A 571 -17.69 20.21 5.45
CA THR A 571 -16.64 19.56 6.25
C THR A 571 -15.26 20.11 5.87
N ARG A 572 -14.43 20.42 6.89
CA ARG A 572 -13.14 21.10 6.72
C ARG A 572 -12.03 20.50 7.55
N GLY A 573 -11.19 19.70 6.94
CA GLY A 573 -9.99 19.20 7.59
C GLY A 573 -10.26 18.38 8.86
N LYS A 574 -9.38 18.43 9.86
CA LYS A 574 -9.52 17.64 11.08
C LYS A 574 -10.65 18.18 11.99
N PRO A 575 -11.42 17.29 12.62
CA PRO A 575 -12.51 17.68 13.51
C PRO A 575 -12.00 18.38 14.78
N ASP A 576 -12.94 18.94 15.55
CA ASP A 576 -12.64 19.39 16.92
C ASP A 576 -12.13 18.20 17.75
N PRO A 577 -11.04 18.37 18.50
CA PRO A 577 -10.50 17.31 19.38
C PRO A 577 -11.53 16.68 20.32
N LYS A 578 -12.58 17.43 20.68
CA LYS A 578 -13.67 16.92 21.53
C LYS A 578 -14.62 15.94 20.83
N GLU A 579 -14.59 15.94 19.50
CA GLU A 579 -15.42 15.08 18.65
C GLU A 579 -14.68 13.82 18.17
N LEU A 580 -13.36 13.74 18.44
CA LEU A 580 -12.54 12.61 18.04
C LEU A 580 -12.91 11.35 18.82
N ILE A 581 -13.17 10.30 18.07
CA ILE A 581 -13.27 8.94 18.56
C ILE A 581 -11.93 8.27 18.26
N GLY A 582 -11.33 7.64 19.25
CA GLY A 582 -10.02 7.01 19.15
C GLY A 582 -9.26 7.07 20.47
N ASP A 583 -8.12 6.40 20.52
CA ASP A 583 -7.28 6.44 21.70
C ASP A 583 -6.54 7.79 21.88
N ALA A 584 -6.06 8.06 23.07
CA ALA A 584 -5.41 9.33 23.40
C ALA A 584 -4.11 9.57 22.60
N GLU A 585 -3.41 8.51 22.22
CA GLU A 585 -2.18 8.60 21.43
C GLU A 585 -2.48 9.05 20.00
N GLN A 586 -3.47 8.43 19.35
CA GLN A 586 -3.94 8.82 18.02
C GLN A 586 -4.46 10.26 18.02
N GLN A 587 -5.24 10.66 19.02
CA GLN A 587 -5.70 12.03 19.20
C GLN A 587 -4.52 13.01 19.30
N ALA A 588 -3.49 12.66 20.07
CA ALA A 588 -2.30 13.49 20.21
C ALA A 588 -1.52 13.65 18.90
N LEU A 589 -1.39 12.58 18.11
CA LEU A 589 -0.74 12.62 16.80
C LEU A 589 -1.46 13.56 15.84
N ILE A 590 -2.80 13.52 15.81
CA ILE A 590 -3.61 14.41 15.00
C ILE A 590 -3.42 15.87 15.41
N LEU A 591 -3.46 16.13 16.72
CA LEU A 591 -3.33 17.48 17.26
C LEU A 591 -1.93 18.06 17.02
N ALA A 592 -0.89 17.21 16.96
CA ALA A 592 0.47 17.62 16.65
C ALA A 592 0.67 18.06 15.19
N ARG A 593 -0.22 17.68 14.26
CA ARG A 593 -0.17 18.07 12.85
C ARG A 593 -0.46 19.57 12.69
N LYS A 594 0.58 20.35 12.38
CA LYS A 594 0.48 21.80 12.15
C LYS A 594 0.09 22.18 10.71
N ASP A 595 0.26 21.23 9.80
CA ASP A 595 -0.01 21.37 8.36
C ASP A 595 -1.49 21.14 8.01
N VAL A 596 -2.31 20.68 8.97
CA VAL A 596 -3.75 20.43 8.79
C VAL A 596 -4.55 21.44 9.58
N GLU A 597 -5.42 22.18 8.88
CA GLU A 597 -6.35 23.14 9.50
C GLU A 597 -7.29 22.42 10.47
N ILE A 598 -7.42 22.95 11.69
CA ILE A 598 -8.47 22.50 12.61
C ILE A 598 -9.77 23.08 12.10
N GLY A 599 -10.66 22.24 11.65
CA GLY A 599 -11.98 22.62 11.19
C GLY A 599 -12.94 21.50 11.54
N GLY A 600 -14.13 21.84 11.83
CA GLY A 600 -15.17 20.88 12.09
C GLY A 600 -16.15 20.80 10.93
N GLU A 601 -17.31 20.40 11.28
CA GLU A 601 -18.46 20.40 10.43
C GLU A 601 -19.30 21.66 10.65
N TYR A 602 -19.68 22.30 9.56
CA TYR A 602 -20.47 23.53 9.58
C TYR A 602 -21.79 23.29 8.88
N THR A 603 -22.89 23.38 9.63
CA THR A 603 -24.24 23.34 9.06
C THR A 603 -24.46 24.59 8.22
N LEU A 604 -24.72 24.39 6.93
CA LEU A 604 -25.03 25.47 5.98
C LEU A 604 -26.53 25.69 5.86
N ALA A 605 -27.33 24.63 5.88
CA ALA A 605 -28.78 24.69 5.81
C ALA A 605 -29.41 23.45 6.46
N THR A 606 -30.62 23.61 6.97
CA THR A 606 -31.45 22.51 7.50
C THR A 606 -32.86 22.60 7.00
N ALA A 607 -33.51 21.47 6.80
CA ALA A 607 -34.93 21.40 6.47
C ALA A 607 -35.54 20.10 7.00
N LYS A 608 -36.86 20.08 7.11
CA LYS A 608 -37.62 18.86 7.48
C LYS A 608 -38.61 18.52 6.38
N ALA A 609 -38.53 17.28 5.89
CA ALA A 609 -39.52 16.77 4.94
C ALA A 609 -40.86 16.50 5.64
N GLN A 610 -41.95 17.01 5.06
CA GLN A 610 -43.29 16.91 5.68
C GLN A 610 -43.90 15.49 5.53
N ASP A 611 -43.62 14.85 4.42
CA ASP A 611 -44.23 13.54 4.04
C ASP A 611 -43.21 12.37 4.07
N PHE A 612 -42.17 12.50 4.90
CA PHE A 612 -41.14 11.48 5.01
C PHE A 612 -41.64 10.30 5.85
N ALA A 613 -41.33 9.07 5.40
CA ALA A 613 -41.55 7.84 6.14
C ALA A 613 -40.30 6.95 6.11
N ALA A 614 -39.77 6.58 7.27
CA ALA A 614 -38.67 5.61 7.36
C ALA A 614 -39.11 4.23 6.81
N LEU A 615 -38.13 3.33 6.57
CA LEU A 615 -38.35 2.00 6.00
C LEU A 615 -38.92 2.03 4.57
N GLN A 616 -38.60 3.06 3.82
CA GLN A 616 -38.89 3.21 2.40
C GLN A 616 -37.66 3.79 1.69
N TRP A 617 -37.57 3.55 0.40
CA TRP A 617 -36.58 4.19 -0.45
C TRP A 617 -36.93 5.64 -0.71
N HIS A 618 -35.95 6.53 -0.52
CA HIS A 618 -36.04 7.95 -0.80
C HIS A 618 -34.86 8.39 -1.64
N ASN A 619 -35.11 9.15 -2.73
CA ASN A 619 -34.03 9.67 -3.55
C ASN A 619 -33.46 10.93 -2.91
N LEU A 620 -32.19 10.86 -2.47
CA LEU A 620 -31.43 11.99 -1.95
C LEU A 620 -30.47 12.48 -3.02
N LYS A 621 -30.53 13.82 -3.34
CA LYS A 621 -29.68 14.42 -4.37
C LYS A 621 -29.02 15.68 -3.86
N LEU A 622 -27.74 15.86 -4.22
CA LEU A 622 -26.95 17.07 -3.97
C LEU A 622 -26.46 17.63 -5.30
N ARG A 623 -26.80 18.87 -5.59
CA ARG A 623 -26.47 19.58 -6.82
C ARG A 623 -25.50 20.71 -6.56
N PHE A 624 -24.47 20.80 -7.41
CA PHE A 624 -23.49 21.89 -7.44
C PHE A 624 -23.57 22.62 -8.78
N LEU A 625 -23.84 23.93 -8.75
CA LEU A 625 -23.82 24.78 -9.94
C LEU A 625 -23.24 26.16 -9.57
N GLY A 626 -22.02 26.45 -10.00
CA GLY A 626 -21.28 27.60 -9.50
C GLY A 626 -21.07 27.51 -8.00
N ASP A 627 -21.44 28.52 -7.27
CA ASP A 627 -21.37 28.59 -5.80
C ASP A 627 -22.69 28.18 -5.12
N GLN A 628 -23.72 27.87 -5.92
CA GLN A 628 -25.00 27.38 -5.43
C GLN A 628 -24.95 25.88 -5.18
N ILE A 629 -25.35 25.48 -3.97
CA ILE A 629 -25.46 24.09 -3.55
C ILE A 629 -26.91 23.83 -3.16
N THR A 630 -27.55 22.84 -3.78
CA THR A 630 -28.97 22.54 -3.59
C THR A 630 -29.18 21.09 -3.25
N GLY A 631 -29.91 20.84 -2.16
CA GLY A 631 -30.34 19.50 -1.76
C GLY A 631 -31.78 19.22 -2.17
N TYR A 632 -32.02 18.02 -2.64
CA TYR A 632 -33.33 17.52 -3.06
C TYR A 632 -33.65 16.21 -2.32
N LEU A 633 -34.92 16.03 -2.01
CA LEU A 633 -35.48 14.78 -1.54
C LEU A 633 -36.69 14.42 -2.42
N ASP A 634 -36.70 13.21 -2.98
CA ASP A 634 -37.74 12.71 -3.88
C ASP A 634 -38.06 13.68 -5.03
N GLY A 635 -37.00 14.24 -5.62
CA GLY A 635 -37.09 15.19 -6.74
C GLY A 635 -37.53 16.62 -6.35
N LYS A 636 -37.90 16.88 -5.09
CA LYS A 636 -38.27 18.21 -4.60
C LYS A 636 -37.06 18.89 -3.97
N GLU A 637 -36.81 20.15 -4.32
CA GLU A 637 -35.83 20.99 -3.61
C GLU A 637 -36.27 21.14 -2.15
N ILE A 638 -35.37 20.81 -1.22
CA ILE A 638 -35.68 20.83 0.20
C ILE A 638 -34.87 21.92 0.94
N LEU A 639 -33.65 22.17 0.48
CA LEU A 639 -32.78 23.22 1.06
C LEU A 639 -31.75 23.69 0.04
N SER A 640 -31.20 24.88 0.27
CA SER A 640 -30.08 25.37 -0.54
C SER A 640 -29.19 26.31 0.28
N ALA A 641 -27.93 26.43 -0.17
CA ALA A 641 -26.94 27.33 0.37
C ALA A 641 -26.01 27.87 -0.71
N THR A 642 -25.36 29.00 -0.46
CA THR A 642 -24.27 29.50 -1.29
C THR A 642 -22.94 29.31 -0.57
N SER A 643 -21.98 28.64 -1.20
CA SER A 643 -20.65 28.48 -0.67
C SER A 643 -19.62 28.33 -1.80
N ASP A 644 -18.54 29.09 -1.69
CA ASP A 644 -17.40 29.07 -2.62
C ASP A 644 -16.15 28.39 -2.03
N HIS A 645 -16.29 27.76 -0.86
CA HIS A 645 -15.17 27.21 -0.11
C HIS A 645 -14.46 26.10 -0.89
N TYR A 646 -15.22 25.12 -1.40
CA TYR A 646 -14.72 24.09 -2.31
C TYR A 646 -15.44 24.18 -3.66
N LYS A 647 -14.65 24.31 -4.74
CA LYS A 647 -15.18 24.56 -6.09
C LYS A 647 -15.12 23.35 -7.02
N LYS A 648 -14.49 22.26 -6.56
CA LYS A 648 -14.31 21.02 -7.31
C LYS A 648 -14.01 19.86 -6.38
N GLY A 649 -14.19 18.65 -6.87
CA GLY A 649 -13.82 17.42 -6.17
C GLY A 649 -14.68 16.23 -6.54
N MET A 650 -14.34 15.10 -5.96
CA MET A 650 -15.00 13.80 -6.16
C MET A 650 -16.37 13.76 -5.48
N ALA A 651 -17.09 12.68 -5.71
CA ALA A 651 -18.35 12.34 -5.07
C ALA A 651 -18.20 11.17 -4.09
N GLY A 652 -19.21 10.91 -3.26
CA GLY A 652 -19.22 9.80 -2.33
C GLY A 652 -20.56 9.56 -1.67
N LEU A 653 -20.64 8.48 -0.91
CA LEU A 653 -21.75 8.12 -0.02
C LEU A 653 -21.27 8.12 1.42
N ILE A 654 -22.10 8.54 2.35
CA ILE A 654 -21.75 8.67 3.76
C ILE A 654 -22.83 8.08 4.66
N ALA A 655 -22.40 7.33 5.67
CA ALA A 655 -23.20 6.87 6.80
C ALA A 655 -22.69 7.60 8.06
N PRO A 656 -23.32 8.68 8.49
CA PRO A 656 -22.84 9.51 9.58
C PRO A 656 -22.70 8.73 10.88
N LEU A 657 -21.63 8.98 11.60
CA LEU A 657 -21.34 8.39 12.89
C LEU A 657 -22.07 9.15 13.99
N GLN A 658 -22.75 8.44 14.85
CA GLN A 658 -23.37 8.97 16.05
C GLN A 658 -22.59 8.51 17.29
N LYS A 659 -22.54 9.31 18.36
CA LYS A 659 -21.70 9.05 19.57
C LYS A 659 -21.82 7.65 20.16
N LYS A 660 -22.91 6.95 19.93
CA LYS A 660 -23.19 5.61 20.48
C LYS A 660 -23.58 4.58 19.45
N ARG A 661 -23.58 4.94 18.18
CA ARG A 661 -24.08 4.06 17.12
C ARG A 661 -23.38 4.39 15.81
N VAL A 662 -23.04 3.36 15.09
CA VAL A 662 -22.67 3.44 13.68
C VAL A 662 -23.90 3.15 12.84
N CYS A 663 -24.23 4.04 11.91
CA CYS A 663 -25.36 3.89 11.02
C CYS A 663 -25.06 2.85 9.94
N THR A 664 -26.06 2.03 9.60
CA THR A 664 -25.95 0.97 8.58
C THR A 664 -27.01 1.11 7.49
N PRO A 665 -27.11 2.28 6.85
CA PRO A 665 -28.09 2.54 5.80
C PRO A 665 -27.81 1.72 4.55
N TYR A 666 -28.85 1.59 3.71
CA TYR A 666 -28.75 1.05 2.38
C TYR A 666 -28.77 2.17 1.33
N PHE A 667 -28.08 1.93 0.22
CA PHE A 667 -27.99 2.85 -0.92
C PHE A 667 -28.28 2.07 -2.20
N ASP A 668 -28.95 2.74 -3.15
CA ASP A 668 -29.25 2.18 -4.45
C ASP A 668 -29.27 3.27 -5.52
N ASN A 669 -29.32 2.89 -6.80
CA ASN A 669 -29.49 3.79 -7.91
C ASN A 669 -28.53 5.04 -7.86
N LEU A 670 -27.24 4.77 -7.56
CA LEU A 670 -26.21 5.81 -7.54
C LEU A 670 -26.09 6.43 -8.93
N SER A 671 -26.23 7.77 -9.01
CA SER A 671 -26.10 8.50 -10.25
C SER A 671 -25.27 9.77 -10.07
N ILE A 672 -24.39 10.02 -11.05
CA ILE A 672 -23.59 11.26 -11.12
C ILE A 672 -23.78 11.87 -12.51
N THR A 673 -24.39 13.06 -12.57
CA THR A 673 -24.70 13.76 -13.80
C THR A 673 -23.89 15.06 -13.90
N PRO A 674 -23.13 15.26 -14.98
CA PRO A 674 -22.35 16.47 -15.19
C PRO A 674 -23.26 17.66 -15.51
N LEU A 675 -22.89 18.86 -15.04
CA LEU A 675 -23.56 20.12 -15.28
C LEU A 675 -22.56 21.21 -15.67
N GLY A 676 -23.01 22.30 -16.26
CA GLY A 676 -22.28 23.53 -16.45
C GLY A 676 -20.83 23.35 -16.93
N ARG A 677 -19.86 23.56 -16.01
CA ARG A 677 -18.42 23.48 -16.32
C ARG A 677 -17.82 22.08 -16.28
N THR A 678 -18.56 21.07 -15.87
CA THR A 678 -18.15 19.67 -15.96
C THR A 678 -18.71 19.07 -17.23
N GLN A 679 -17.83 18.62 -18.11
CA GLN A 679 -18.25 18.10 -19.40
C GLN A 679 -18.64 16.62 -19.31
N PRO A 680 -19.69 16.21 -20.02
CA PRO A 680 -19.97 14.78 -20.23
C PRO A 680 -18.78 14.09 -20.87
N ASN A 681 -18.57 12.82 -20.51
CA ASN A 681 -17.52 12.00 -21.09
C ASN A 681 -18.07 10.62 -21.43
N ALA A 682 -18.14 10.31 -22.72
CA ALA A 682 -18.69 9.08 -23.26
C ALA A 682 -17.70 7.90 -23.22
N THR A 683 -16.79 7.84 -22.24
CA THR A 683 -15.93 6.68 -22.07
C THR A 683 -16.79 5.46 -21.74
N ALA A 684 -16.78 4.46 -22.62
CA ALA A 684 -17.48 3.22 -22.37
C ALA A 684 -16.86 2.51 -21.15
N ILE A 685 -17.69 2.10 -20.21
CA ILE A 685 -17.26 1.30 -19.05
C ILE A 685 -16.86 -0.09 -19.58
N PRO A 686 -15.63 -0.55 -19.35
CA PRO A 686 -15.18 -1.83 -19.84
C PRO A 686 -15.89 -2.99 -19.12
N VAL A 687 -15.96 -4.12 -19.81
CA VAL A 687 -16.34 -5.38 -19.18
C VAL A 687 -15.18 -5.84 -18.31
N ILE A 688 -15.46 -6.12 -17.06
CA ILE A 688 -14.49 -6.64 -16.08
C ILE A 688 -14.82 -8.08 -15.72
N GLN A 689 -13.82 -8.82 -15.30
CA GLN A 689 -13.97 -10.20 -14.84
C GLN A 689 -14.16 -10.21 -13.32
N PRO A 690 -14.99 -11.11 -12.76
CA PRO A 690 -15.05 -11.37 -11.33
C PRO A 690 -13.68 -11.71 -10.74
N LEU A 691 -13.57 -11.58 -9.42
CA LEU A 691 -12.36 -11.92 -8.68
C LEU A 691 -12.28 -13.43 -8.38
N TYR A 692 -13.43 -14.05 -8.09
CA TYR A 692 -13.55 -15.42 -7.60
C TYR A 692 -14.45 -16.29 -8.46
#